data_00a468189ca21182c4b6cd1e7cb51451
#
_entry.id   00a468189ca21182c4b6cd1e7cb51451
#
_cell.length_a   1.000
_cell.length_b   1.000
_cell.length_c   1.000
_cell.angle_alpha   90.00
_cell.angle_beta   90.00
_cell.angle_gamma   90.00
#
_symmetry.space_group_name_H-M   'P 1'
#
loop_
_entity.id
_entity.type
_entity.pdbx_description
1 polymer ?
#
loop_
_entity_poly.entity_id
_entity_poly.type
_entity_poly.pdbx_seq_one_letter_code
_entity_poly.pdbx_strand_id
1 'polypeptide(L)'
;MAAAAAAQTPTFKTGVDLVRFDIRVVDGAGHPITDLRQDEIRITESGEGLPVILFQRVSEPSESYTNMAVRAVTAEVSSNEAFPRGHLYILIFDQEHITAGNEQRARVAAEEFIRRRVRATDRVALFAIPGPGPQIGFTAEKLRIINELPKIHGTYRRTASTPVGTLGIYEAHRIAQGDETLIVNAIERTNSETGADFIAVRSNGRQVANASDDRTEARRVLVENARTVVAQSDAASRQFLQRLADVIAGFRDIEGRKTVVFFSEGFVQDNLSRELETVAAAAAESYCVFYTFDLNRRGPQMDETAAPTTVQSSEIQARIAPLATLAVETDGTMIVDAASHTQQALDVLAEQAQHYYLVGFTPSIAARQNRGSYHRVTVKVTRPGARVIARTGYAVSPSTVLADRRGSINNVLGAPFAQQGLKIDYTTYVMKAPEAGQQRVVLSLTADLPVRSAPDEKADVVFVVRDVRDGRVVASGTDTMALPASARPGAALGNGSWRVQFNVPAGAYLMRTVVREPGGLTGSADRRLDVRPLNGPDLAVSDLILGSAVSALPVRPRAYAGDGLSGVIETYGRSSLQLQGLDVKIDLRRAGTAETIAMIAADLEDGQEDPLGVSRRARFLLPLAGVPPGDYVAHAVVKARGETIGERTRQVEVLAGSAPPLMAEEAAARVESVRPVEVVRGDLARKYIAALRQRAEGTPAGPAARDASDGRWEQVEAGLRRVPADDDAVASALRGLALFVREDYAGAAAALNRSFEADPANALTAFFLGWAADGAGDARAAIGAWRNAAHLDPTLVSAHLALADGYVKLSQPALAVQALRAGLAALPSSPELQTRLRQLERNR
;
A
#
# COMPACT_ATOMS: atom_id res chain seq x y z
N MET A 1 25.44 -38.49 8.67
CA MET A 1 25.50 -37.23 9.44
C MET A 1 25.80 -36.11 8.42
N ALA A 2 24.79 -35.42 7.97
CA ALA A 2 24.95 -34.24 7.09
C ALA A 2 24.82 -32.99 7.97
N ALA A 3 25.91 -32.28 8.14
CA ALA A 3 25.95 -31.01 8.86
C ALA A 3 25.15 -29.94 8.09
N ALA A 4 24.07 -29.46 8.67
CA ALA A 4 23.35 -28.31 8.19
C ALA A 4 24.25 -27.07 8.39
N ALA A 5 24.73 -26.48 7.30
CA ALA A 5 25.43 -25.22 7.31
C ALA A 5 24.38 -24.12 7.65
N ALA A 6 24.45 -23.60 8.86
CA ALA A 6 23.69 -22.42 9.25
C ALA A 6 24.12 -21.24 8.40
N ALA A 7 23.22 -20.68 7.60
CA ALA A 7 23.45 -19.45 6.86
C ALA A 7 23.63 -18.31 7.87
N GLN A 8 24.88 -17.83 7.99
CA GLN A 8 25.17 -16.63 8.77
C GLN A 8 24.57 -15.42 8.05
N THR A 9 23.65 -14.74 8.72
CA THR A 9 23.14 -13.43 8.28
C THR A 9 24.31 -12.44 8.33
N PRO A 10 24.73 -11.82 7.21
CA PRO A 10 25.83 -10.88 7.23
C PRO A 10 25.44 -9.61 8.02
N THR A 11 26.17 -9.35 9.10
CA THR A 11 26.06 -8.12 9.89
C THR A 11 26.79 -7.01 9.14
N PHE A 12 26.05 -6.08 8.54
CA PHE A 12 26.64 -4.95 7.82
C PHE A 12 27.06 -3.86 8.80
N LYS A 13 28.32 -3.40 8.69
CA LYS A 13 28.79 -2.19 9.39
C LYS A 13 28.07 -0.98 8.80
N THR A 14 27.44 -0.17 9.64
CA THR A 14 26.78 1.10 9.28
C THR A 14 27.76 2.00 8.49
N GLY A 15 27.37 2.35 7.25
CA GLY A 15 28.04 3.38 6.46
C GLY A 15 28.62 2.96 5.09
N VAL A 16 28.36 1.76 4.58
CA VAL A 16 28.79 1.38 3.23
C VAL A 16 27.61 1.44 2.26
N ASP A 17 27.67 2.35 1.28
CA ASP A 17 26.71 2.37 0.17
C ASP A 17 26.81 1.03 -0.60
N LEU A 18 25.79 0.18 -0.51
CA LEU A 18 25.73 -1.09 -1.23
C LEU A 18 24.77 -0.98 -2.40
N VAL A 19 25.28 -1.14 -3.60
CA VAL A 19 24.44 -1.26 -4.82
C VAL A 19 24.08 -2.72 -5.03
N ARG A 20 22.79 -2.99 -5.23
CA ARG A 20 22.26 -4.34 -5.46
C ARG A 20 21.77 -4.46 -6.90
N PHE A 21 22.14 -5.56 -7.56
CA PHE A 21 21.70 -5.94 -8.90
C PHE A 21 21.06 -7.31 -8.87
N ASP A 22 19.95 -7.45 -9.60
CA ASP A 22 19.46 -8.77 -9.98
C ASP A 22 20.07 -9.11 -11.33
N ILE A 23 20.63 -10.29 -11.42
CA ILE A 23 21.13 -10.83 -12.67
C ILE A 23 20.42 -12.14 -12.98
N ARG A 24 20.02 -12.30 -14.23
CA ARG A 24 19.59 -13.58 -14.77
C ARG A 24 20.69 -14.17 -15.62
N VAL A 25 20.92 -15.44 -15.45
CA VAL A 25 21.92 -16.15 -16.25
C VAL A 25 21.23 -17.31 -16.93
N VAL A 26 21.32 -17.35 -18.24
CA VAL A 26 20.69 -18.38 -19.07
C VAL A 26 21.72 -19.10 -19.93
N ASP A 27 21.42 -20.36 -20.27
CA ASP A 27 22.22 -21.11 -21.23
C ASP A 27 21.97 -20.68 -22.68
N GLY A 28 22.61 -21.34 -23.65
CA GLY A 28 22.44 -21.05 -25.07
C GLY A 28 21.02 -21.34 -25.60
N ALA A 29 20.23 -22.15 -24.89
CA ALA A 29 18.83 -22.45 -25.21
C ALA A 29 17.85 -21.50 -24.52
N GLY A 30 18.33 -20.64 -23.61
CA GLY A 30 17.52 -19.68 -22.85
C GLY A 30 16.98 -20.19 -21.51
N HIS A 31 17.36 -21.36 -21.06
CA HIS A 31 16.96 -21.89 -19.75
C HIS A 31 17.79 -21.25 -18.64
N PRO A 32 17.19 -21.00 -17.46
CA PRO A 32 17.89 -20.42 -16.33
C PRO A 32 19.01 -21.34 -15.82
N ILE A 33 20.20 -20.79 -15.64
CA ILE A 33 21.30 -21.44 -14.93
C ILE A 33 21.10 -21.15 -13.44
N THR A 34 20.85 -22.19 -12.64
CA THR A 34 20.46 -22.05 -11.24
C THR A 34 21.55 -22.43 -10.23
N ASP A 35 22.73 -22.84 -10.69
CA ASP A 35 23.85 -23.32 -9.89
C ASP A 35 25.11 -22.43 -9.98
N LEU A 36 24.94 -21.17 -10.40
CA LEU A 36 26.03 -20.21 -10.51
C LEU A 36 26.66 -19.92 -9.14
N ARG A 37 27.97 -19.72 -9.13
CA ARG A 37 28.73 -19.37 -7.92
C ARG A 37 29.20 -17.93 -7.99
N GLN A 38 29.46 -17.34 -6.82
CA GLN A 38 29.90 -15.95 -6.69
C GLN A 38 31.20 -15.67 -7.45
N ASP A 39 32.13 -16.63 -7.46
CA ASP A 39 33.44 -16.50 -8.12
C ASP A 39 33.34 -16.51 -9.65
N GLU A 40 32.23 -16.91 -10.22
CA GLU A 40 31.96 -16.88 -11.66
C GLU A 40 31.51 -15.50 -12.17
N ILE A 41 31.15 -14.56 -11.26
CA ILE A 41 30.61 -13.25 -11.62
C ILE A 41 31.72 -12.19 -11.60
N ARG A 42 31.80 -11.39 -12.65
CA ARG A 42 32.65 -10.23 -12.76
C ARG A 42 31.84 -8.97 -13.03
N ILE A 43 31.99 -7.97 -12.16
CA ILE A 43 31.34 -6.66 -12.29
C ILE A 43 32.43 -5.64 -12.60
N THR A 44 32.19 -4.81 -13.60
CA THR A 44 33.10 -3.72 -13.96
C THR A 44 32.34 -2.41 -14.13
N GLU A 45 32.89 -1.33 -13.57
CA GLU A 45 32.40 0.04 -13.74
C GLU A 45 33.51 0.85 -14.42
N SER A 46 33.22 1.45 -15.56
CA SER A 46 34.20 2.23 -16.33
C SER A 46 35.53 1.49 -16.59
N GLY A 47 35.49 0.14 -16.69
CA GLY A 47 36.65 -0.71 -16.87
C GLY A 47 37.36 -1.17 -15.59
N GLU A 48 36.98 -0.62 -14.43
CA GLU A 48 37.48 -1.04 -13.12
C GLU A 48 36.66 -2.20 -12.57
N GLY A 49 37.30 -3.25 -12.06
CA GLY A 49 36.68 -4.41 -11.47
C GLY A 49 36.14 -4.12 -10.06
N LEU A 50 34.86 -4.38 -9.80
CA LEU A 50 34.26 -4.21 -8.50
C LEU A 50 34.06 -5.58 -7.83
N PRO A 51 34.46 -5.74 -6.55
CA PRO A 51 34.28 -7.00 -5.84
C PRO A 51 32.78 -7.25 -5.53
N VAL A 52 32.31 -8.48 -5.76
CA VAL A 52 30.98 -8.92 -5.36
C VAL A 52 30.98 -9.17 -3.86
N ILE A 53 30.24 -8.38 -3.10
CA ILE A 53 30.16 -8.45 -1.64
C ILE A 53 28.92 -9.24 -1.20
N LEU A 54 27.82 -9.16 -1.95
CA LEU A 54 26.59 -9.90 -1.73
C LEU A 54 26.34 -10.81 -2.92
N PHE A 55 26.08 -12.08 -2.65
CA PHE A 55 25.63 -13.04 -3.66
C PHE A 55 24.57 -13.94 -3.04
N GLN A 56 23.37 -13.89 -3.58
CA GLN A 56 22.25 -14.70 -3.11
C GLN A 56 21.48 -15.22 -4.32
N ARG A 57 21.31 -16.53 -4.39
CA ARG A 57 20.39 -17.15 -5.35
C ARG A 57 18.97 -16.93 -4.86
N VAL A 58 18.15 -16.30 -5.68
CA VAL A 58 16.71 -16.20 -5.49
C VAL A 58 16.06 -17.20 -6.44
N SER A 59 15.56 -18.27 -5.88
CA SER A 59 14.75 -19.26 -6.59
C SER A 59 13.34 -19.25 -5.98
N GLU A 60 12.38 -19.70 -6.76
CA GLU A 60 11.02 -19.82 -6.25
C GLU A 60 10.95 -20.48 -4.88
N PRO A 61 10.14 -19.93 -3.97
CA PRO A 61 9.73 -20.70 -2.82
C PRO A 61 8.94 -21.93 -3.31
N SER A 62 9.27 -23.08 -2.78
CA SER A 62 8.51 -24.31 -3.03
C SER A 62 7.03 -24.09 -2.67
N GLU A 63 6.10 -24.88 -3.21
CA GLU A 63 4.68 -24.83 -2.81
C GLU A 63 4.49 -24.87 -1.28
N SER A 64 5.38 -25.57 -0.59
CA SER A 64 5.47 -25.59 0.87
C SER A 64 5.67 -24.18 1.47
N TYR A 65 6.54 -23.33 0.91
CA TYR A 65 6.75 -21.94 1.37
C TYR A 65 5.57 -21.02 1.05
N THR A 66 4.95 -21.20 -0.13
CA THR A 66 3.74 -20.44 -0.50
C THR A 66 2.61 -20.77 0.47
N ASN A 67 2.41 -22.03 0.81
CA ASN A 67 1.45 -22.48 1.82
C ASN A 67 1.79 -21.96 3.22
N MET A 68 3.06 -21.88 3.61
CA MET A 68 3.50 -21.28 4.86
C MET A 68 3.23 -19.76 4.89
N ALA A 69 3.49 -19.02 3.81
CA ALA A 69 3.22 -17.59 3.73
C ALA A 69 1.71 -17.28 3.80
N VAL A 70 0.86 -18.07 3.14
CA VAL A 70 -0.60 -17.98 3.27
C VAL A 70 -1.04 -18.29 4.70
N ARG A 71 -0.50 -19.32 5.33
CA ARG A 71 -0.77 -19.64 6.73
C ARG A 71 -0.31 -18.53 7.68
N ALA A 72 0.80 -17.86 7.41
CA ALA A 72 1.29 -16.77 8.25
C ALA A 72 0.37 -15.53 8.25
N VAL A 73 -0.23 -15.18 7.10
CA VAL A 73 -1.20 -14.06 7.02
C VAL A 73 -2.53 -14.42 7.66
N THR A 74 -2.91 -15.70 7.66
CA THR A 74 -4.12 -16.23 8.30
C THR A 74 -3.85 -16.80 9.69
N ALA A 75 -2.59 -16.88 10.15
CA ALA A 75 -2.23 -17.36 11.47
C ALA A 75 -2.83 -16.47 12.57
N GLU A 76 -3.09 -17.07 13.72
CA GLU A 76 -3.59 -16.32 14.89
C GLU A 76 -2.60 -15.26 15.39
N VAL A 77 -1.31 -15.47 15.17
CA VAL A 77 -0.24 -14.50 15.41
C VAL A 77 0.41 -14.16 14.08
N SER A 78 0.40 -12.89 13.73
CA SER A 78 1.13 -12.37 12.57
C SER A 78 2.54 -11.98 12.98
N SER A 79 3.52 -12.38 12.20
CA SER A 79 4.94 -12.11 12.41
C SER A 79 5.58 -11.63 11.13
N ASN A 80 6.65 -10.86 11.24
CA ASN A 80 7.50 -10.49 10.12
C ASN A 80 8.75 -11.38 10.00
N GLU A 81 8.73 -12.56 10.59
CA GLU A 81 9.79 -13.57 10.32
C GLU A 81 9.93 -13.82 8.83
N ALA A 82 11.17 -14.16 8.43
CA ALA A 82 11.58 -14.19 7.04
C ALA A 82 10.74 -15.19 6.20
N PHE A 83 9.71 -14.67 5.54
CA PHE A 83 9.12 -15.35 4.40
C PHE A 83 9.77 -14.84 3.12
N PRO A 84 10.00 -15.71 2.12
CA PRO A 84 10.51 -15.24 0.85
C PRO A 84 9.57 -14.18 0.28
N ARG A 85 10.14 -13.03 -0.09
CA ARG A 85 9.41 -11.95 -0.77
C ARG A 85 8.97 -12.47 -2.13
N GLY A 86 7.71 -12.26 -2.47
CA GLY A 86 7.18 -12.55 -3.81
C GLY A 86 7.62 -11.51 -4.84
N HIS A 87 7.10 -11.65 -6.06
CA HIS A 87 7.38 -10.74 -7.15
C HIS A 87 6.52 -9.47 -7.08
N LEU A 88 7.05 -8.40 -7.65
CA LEU A 88 6.37 -7.12 -7.83
C LEU A 88 6.00 -6.96 -9.31
N TYR A 89 4.71 -7.03 -9.63
CA TYR A 89 4.19 -6.84 -10.98
C TYR A 89 3.49 -5.50 -11.10
N ILE A 90 3.79 -4.73 -12.14
CA ILE A 90 3.11 -3.48 -12.47
C ILE A 90 2.46 -3.66 -13.83
N LEU A 91 1.14 -3.70 -13.86
CA LEU A 91 0.39 -3.76 -15.11
C LEU A 91 0.11 -2.32 -15.56
N ILE A 92 0.60 -1.93 -16.72
CA ILE A 92 0.37 -0.60 -17.29
C ILE A 92 -0.33 -0.74 -18.63
N PHE A 93 -1.46 -0.08 -18.77
CA PHE A 93 -2.22 0.00 -20.02
C PHE A 93 -2.11 1.42 -20.57
N ASP A 94 -1.61 1.52 -21.79
CA ASP A 94 -1.48 2.76 -22.55
C ASP A 94 -2.80 3.07 -23.24
N GLN A 95 -3.70 3.78 -22.57
CA GLN A 95 -5.01 4.12 -23.12
C GLN A 95 -4.93 5.08 -24.32
N GLU A 96 -3.87 5.91 -24.38
CA GLU A 96 -3.66 6.90 -25.46
C GLU A 96 -3.36 6.24 -26.80
N HIS A 97 -2.59 5.12 -26.78
CA HIS A 97 -2.10 4.50 -28.01
C HIS A 97 -2.70 3.09 -28.26
N ILE A 98 -3.73 2.70 -27.49
CA ILE A 98 -4.52 1.48 -27.78
C ILE A 98 -5.80 1.88 -28.52
N THR A 99 -6.04 1.30 -29.67
CA THR A 99 -7.29 1.45 -30.41
C THR A 99 -8.45 0.85 -29.63
N ALA A 100 -9.57 1.55 -29.56
CA ALA A 100 -10.75 1.09 -28.82
C ALA A 100 -11.18 -0.34 -29.23
N GLY A 101 -11.32 -1.21 -28.23
CA GLY A 101 -11.63 -2.64 -28.37
C GLY A 101 -10.41 -3.57 -28.43
N ASN A 102 -9.22 -3.09 -28.75
CA ASN A 102 -8.01 -3.92 -28.75
C ASN A 102 -7.49 -4.22 -27.34
N GLU A 103 -7.84 -3.37 -26.35
CA GLU A 103 -7.54 -3.60 -24.93
C GLU A 103 -8.24 -4.84 -24.34
N GLN A 104 -9.35 -5.29 -24.93
CA GLN A 104 -10.17 -6.37 -24.37
C GLN A 104 -9.39 -7.67 -24.18
N ARG A 105 -8.58 -8.08 -25.16
CA ARG A 105 -7.75 -9.30 -25.06
C ARG A 105 -6.68 -9.16 -24.00
N ALA A 106 -6.06 -7.99 -23.91
CA ALA A 106 -5.06 -7.72 -22.90
C ALA A 106 -5.68 -7.72 -21.48
N ARG A 107 -6.89 -7.19 -21.30
CA ARG A 107 -7.64 -7.26 -20.03
C ARG A 107 -7.92 -8.70 -19.62
N VAL A 108 -8.43 -9.52 -20.53
CA VAL A 108 -8.72 -10.95 -20.27
C VAL A 108 -7.44 -11.69 -19.92
N ALA A 109 -6.37 -11.48 -20.67
CA ALA A 109 -5.09 -12.13 -20.39
C ALA A 109 -4.47 -11.67 -19.05
N ALA A 110 -4.58 -10.38 -18.71
CA ALA A 110 -4.15 -9.85 -17.43
C ALA A 110 -4.96 -10.46 -16.28
N GLU A 111 -6.27 -10.60 -16.41
CA GLU A 111 -7.11 -11.27 -15.42
C GLU A 111 -6.68 -12.72 -15.20
N GLU A 112 -6.49 -13.48 -16.28
CA GLU A 112 -6.07 -14.87 -16.21
C GLU A 112 -4.67 -15.01 -15.62
N PHE A 113 -3.73 -14.13 -15.97
CA PHE A 113 -2.40 -14.07 -15.37
C PHE A 113 -2.49 -13.85 -13.84
N ILE A 114 -3.30 -12.89 -13.39
CA ILE A 114 -3.50 -12.60 -11.97
C ILE A 114 -4.09 -13.82 -11.24
N ARG A 115 -5.05 -14.49 -11.85
CA ARG A 115 -5.69 -15.66 -11.24
C ARG A 115 -4.75 -16.86 -11.13
N ARG A 116 -3.98 -17.15 -12.18
CA ARG A 116 -3.21 -18.40 -12.29
C ARG A 116 -1.75 -18.26 -11.88
N ARG A 117 -1.10 -17.13 -12.20
CA ARG A 117 0.36 -16.99 -12.04
C ARG A 117 0.79 -16.12 -10.88
N VAL A 118 0.01 -15.11 -10.50
CA VAL A 118 0.30 -14.28 -9.33
C VAL A 118 0.04 -15.11 -8.07
N ARG A 119 1.02 -15.20 -7.19
CA ARG A 119 0.96 -15.96 -5.92
C ARG A 119 0.42 -15.08 -4.79
N ALA A 120 0.15 -15.70 -3.66
CA ALA A 120 -0.24 -14.97 -2.45
C ALA A 120 0.88 -14.08 -1.89
N THR A 121 2.13 -14.45 -2.17
CA THR A 121 3.33 -13.69 -1.79
C THR A 121 3.60 -12.51 -2.71
N ASP A 122 3.09 -12.53 -3.94
CA ASP A 122 3.33 -11.48 -4.94
C ASP A 122 2.46 -10.25 -4.68
N ARG A 123 2.83 -9.14 -5.28
CA ARG A 123 2.08 -7.89 -5.27
C ARG A 123 1.88 -7.39 -6.69
N VAL A 124 0.69 -6.90 -6.96
CA VAL A 124 0.33 -6.35 -8.27
C VAL A 124 -0.12 -4.91 -8.11
N ALA A 125 0.38 -4.05 -8.98
CA ALA A 125 -0.10 -2.69 -9.18
C ALA A 125 -0.75 -2.57 -10.56
N LEU A 126 -1.74 -1.68 -10.72
CA LEU A 126 -2.46 -1.46 -11.98
C LEU A 126 -2.53 0.04 -12.29
N PHE A 127 -2.11 0.41 -13.48
CA PHE A 127 -2.19 1.78 -13.97
C PHE A 127 -2.72 1.80 -15.39
N ALA A 128 -3.79 2.54 -15.61
CA ALA A 128 -4.25 2.91 -16.95
C ALA A 128 -3.94 4.39 -17.16
N ILE A 129 -3.10 4.69 -18.13
CA ILE A 129 -2.58 6.04 -18.40
C ILE A 129 -2.76 6.41 -19.87
N PRO A 130 -3.02 7.71 -20.15
CA PRO A 130 -3.44 8.75 -19.23
C PRO A 130 -4.84 8.50 -18.66
N GLY A 131 -5.20 9.19 -17.55
CA GLY A 131 -6.56 9.08 -17.01
C GLY A 131 -7.66 9.69 -17.91
N PRO A 132 -8.93 9.39 -17.62
CA PRO A 132 -9.43 8.63 -16.48
C PRO A 132 -9.27 7.12 -16.64
N GLY A 133 -8.77 6.46 -15.62
CA GLY A 133 -8.58 5.01 -15.58
C GLY A 133 -8.10 4.56 -14.21
N PRO A 134 -8.13 3.25 -13.92
CA PRO A 134 -7.71 2.74 -12.64
C PRO A 134 -6.23 3.03 -12.37
N GLN A 135 -5.96 3.47 -11.12
CA GLN A 135 -4.63 3.66 -10.58
C GLN A 135 -4.56 3.01 -9.21
N ILE A 136 -3.96 1.83 -9.14
CA ILE A 136 -3.88 1.04 -7.91
C ILE A 136 -2.41 0.72 -7.63
N GLY A 137 -1.93 1.17 -6.48
CA GLY A 137 -0.60 0.79 -5.98
C GLY A 137 -0.51 -0.70 -5.63
N PHE A 138 0.65 -1.16 -5.24
CA PHE A 138 0.88 -2.58 -4.95
C PHE A 138 -0.08 -3.15 -3.91
N THR A 139 -0.76 -4.23 -4.28
CA THR A 139 -1.68 -4.95 -3.40
C THR A 139 -1.53 -6.47 -3.55
N ALA A 140 -1.83 -7.21 -2.49
CA ALA A 140 -2.02 -8.66 -2.52
C ALA A 140 -3.45 -9.05 -2.95
N GLU A 141 -4.38 -8.11 -2.94
CA GLU A 141 -5.81 -8.36 -3.17
C GLU A 141 -6.09 -8.46 -4.67
N LYS A 142 -5.99 -9.67 -5.21
CA LYS A 142 -6.18 -9.96 -6.64
C LYS A 142 -7.54 -9.48 -7.16
N LEU A 143 -8.60 -9.69 -6.39
CA LEU A 143 -9.97 -9.33 -6.78
C LEU A 143 -10.12 -7.83 -6.98
N ARG A 144 -9.42 -7.00 -6.19
CA ARG A 144 -9.42 -5.56 -6.35
C ARG A 144 -8.89 -5.14 -7.72
N ILE A 145 -7.78 -5.74 -8.16
CA ILE A 145 -7.22 -5.47 -9.49
C ILE A 145 -8.17 -5.96 -10.59
N ILE A 146 -8.68 -7.19 -10.46
CA ILE A 146 -9.54 -7.83 -11.48
C ILE A 146 -10.82 -7.00 -11.70
N ASN A 147 -11.44 -6.50 -10.63
CA ASN A 147 -12.67 -5.70 -10.72
C ASN A 147 -12.47 -4.34 -11.43
N GLU A 148 -11.24 -3.85 -11.48
CA GLU A 148 -10.92 -2.58 -12.13
C GLU A 148 -10.50 -2.75 -13.61
N LEU A 149 -10.07 -3.93 -14.04
CA LEU A 149 -9.69 -4.19 -15.43
C LEU A 149 -10.77 -3.80 -16.46
N PRO A 150 -12.09 -4.04 -16.24
CA PRO A 150 -13.13 -3.66 -17.18
C PRO A 150 -13.24 -2.15 -17.44
N LYS A 151 -12.71 -1.31 -16.53
CA LYS A 151 -12.75 0.17 -16.67
C LYS A 151 -11.67 0.73 -17.59
N ILE A 152 -10.77 -0.12 -18.10
CA ILE A 152 -9.69 0.29 -19.00
C ILE A 152 -10.23 0.33 -20.43
N HIS A 153 -10.02 1.44 -21.11
CA HIS A 153 -10.50 1.64 -22.49
C HIS A 153 -9.40 2.28 -23.34
N GLY A 154 -9.18 1.76 -24.53
CA GLY A 154 -8.34 2.40 -25.53
C GLY A 154 -9.04 3.63 -26.13
N THR A 155 -8.28 4.69 -26.38
CA THR A 155 -8.79 5.96 -26.92
C THR A 155 -8.13 6.34 -28.25
N TYR A 156 -7.15 5.57 -28.69
CA TYR A 156 -6.38 5.89 -29.88
C TYR A 156 -7.23 5.89 -31.16
N ARG A 157 -7.00 6.90 -31.97
CA ARG A 157 -7.53 7.02 -33.32
C ARG A 157 -6.37 7.01 -34.31
N ARG A 158 -6.38 6.08 -35.25
CA ARG A 158 -5.32 5.94 -36.26
C ARG A 158 -5.32 7.06 -37.27
N THR A 159 -6.41 7.80 -37.38
CA THR A 159 -6.63 8.86 -38.35
C THR A 159 -7.00 10.16 -37.68
N ALA A 160 -6.59 11.27 -38.27
CA ALA A 160 -6.98 12.61 -37.89
C ALA A 160 -7.77 13.29 -39.03
N SER A 161 -8.88 13.94 -38.66
CA SER A 161 -9.63 14.77 -39.61
C SER A 161 -8.90 16.11 -39.80
N THR A 162 -8.66 16.46 -41.05
CA THR A 162 -8.05 17.74 -41.42
C THR A 162 -8.99 18.50 -42.32
N PRO A 163 -8.75 19.80 -42.54
CA PRO A 163 -9.54 20.60 -43.50
C PRO A 163 -9.53 20.07 -44.94
N VAL A 164 -8.59 19.15 -45.23
CA VAL A 164 -8.40 18.62 -46.59
C VAL A 164 -8.72 17.12 -46.68
N GLY A 165 -9.37 16.56 -45.68
CA GLY A 165 -9.73 15.13 -45.63
C GLY A 165 -9.10 14.41 -44.45
N THR A 166 -9.22 13.10 -44.41
CA THR A 166 -8.72 12.26 -43.34
C THR A 166 -7.29 11.81 -43.65
N LEU A 167 -6.38 12.06 -42.70
CA LEU A 167 -4.99 11.57 -42.75
C LEU A 167 -4.72 10.52 -41.67
N GLY A 168 -4.04 9.44 -42.06
CA GLY A 168 -3.45 8.51 -41.10
C GLY A 168 -2.34 9.17 -40.31
N ILE A 169 -2.19 8.90 -39.02
CA ILE A 169 -1.13 9.51 -38.20
C ILE A 169 0.26 9.13 -38.70
N TYR A 170 0.51 7.87 -38.99
CA TYR A 170 1.76 7.43 -39.61
C TYR A 170 1.97 8.03 -41.03
N GLU A 171 0.93 8.06 -41.82
CA GLU A 171 0.94 8.69 -43.15
C GLU A 171 1.36 10.16 -43.03
N ALA A 172 0.81 10.90 -42.07
CA ALA A 172 1.16 12.29 -41.83
C ALA A 172 2.65 12.46 -41.47
N HIS A 173 3.21 11.59 -40.64
CA HIS A 173 4.66 11.56 -40.37
C HIS A 173 5.49 11.40 -41.65
N ARG A 174 5.13 10.47 -42.52
CA ARG A 174 5.83 10.22 -43.77
C ARG A 174 5.70 11.37 -44.76
N ILE A 175 4.48 11.96 -44.88
CA ILE A 175 4.22 13.14 -45.70
C ILE A 175 5.03 14.34 -45.20
N ALA A 176 5.09 14.56 -43.88
CA ALA A 176 5.88 15.64 -43.28
C ALA A 176 7.39 15.48 -43.55
N GLN A 177 7.88 14.26 -43.69
CA GLN A 177 9.25 13.91 -44.09
C GLN A 177 9.50 13.98 -45.60
N GLY A 178 8.47 14.21 -46.42
CA GLY A 178 8.58 14.39 -47.86
C GLY A 178 8.45 13.09 -48.69
N ASP A 179 7.71 12.09 -48.18
CA ASP A 179 7.45 10.86 -48.94
C ASP A 179 6.52 11.15 -50.13
N GLU A 180 7.09 11.29 -51.32
CA GLU A 180 6.38 11.68 -52.53
C GLU A 180 5.26 10.67 -52.93
N THR A 181 5.47 9.37 -52.67
CA THR A 181 4.48 8.36 -52.99
C THR A 181 3.21 8.53 -52.15
N LEU A 182 3.40 8.76 -50.82
CA LEU A 182 2.25 8.99 -49.93
C LEU A 182 1.60 10.36 -50.17
N ILE A 183 2.37 11.38 -50.56
CA ILE A 183 1.83 12.69 -50.93
C ILE A 183 0.90 12.56 -52.12
N VAL A 184 1.34 11.89 -53.20
CA VAL A 184 0.50 11.68 -54.41
C VAL A 184 -0.74 10.88 -54.07
N ASN A 185 -0.60 9.74 -53.36
CA ASN A 185 -1.73 8.89 -52.98
C ASN A 185 -2.75 9.64 -52.09
N ALA A 186 -2.29 10.47 -51.16
CA ALA A 186 -3.16 11.24 -50.27
C ALA A 186 -3.93 12.32 -51.04
N ILE A 187 -3.31 12.98 -52.01
CA ILE A 187 -3.97 13.95 -52.91
C ILE A 187 -5.06 13.25 -53.73
N GLU A 188 -4.75 12.09 -54.37
CA GLU A 188 -5.70 11.34 -55.15
C GLU A 188 -6.89 10.83 -54.34
N ARG A 189 -6.64 10.33 -53.14
CA ARG A 189 -7.70 9.90 -52.23
C ARG A 189 -8.60 11.06 -51.82
N THR A 190 -8.00 12.20 -51.43
CA THR A 190 -8.78 13.40 -51.05
C THR A 190 -9.66 13.88 -52.18
N ASN A 191 -9.17 13.88 -53.42
CA ASN A 191 -9.94 14.26 -54.58
C ASN A 191 -11.13 13.27 -54.86
N SER A 192 -10.93 11.99 -54.60
CA SER A 192 -12.00 10.97 -54.76
C SER A 192 -13.04 11.03 -53.62
N GLU A 193 -12.65 11.30 -52.39
CA GLU A 193 -13.55 11.39 -51.24
C GLU A 193 -14.43 12.67 -51.30
N THR A 194 -13.88 13.78 -51.73
CA THR A 194 -14.59 15.06 -51.77
C THR A 194 -15.43 15.25 -53.04
N GLY A 195 -15.25 14.45 -54.05
CA GLY A 195 -15.93 14.60 -55.34
C GLY A 195 -15.66 15.93 -56.05
N ALA A 196 -14.67 16.67 -55.58
CA ALA A 196 -14.25 17.97 -56.12
C ALA A 196 -12.72 17.98 -56.18
N ASP A 197 -12.18 18.65 -57.18
CA ASP A 197 -10.73 18.92 -57.18
C ASP A 197 -10.34 19.59 -55.85
N PHE A 198 -9.39 19.01 -55.15
CA PHE A 198 -8.84 19.51 -53.87
C PHE A 198 -8.51 21.03 -53.91
N ILE A 199 -8.25 21.55 -55.06
CA ILE A 199 -7.91 22.91 -55.37
C ILE A 199 -9.17 23.80 -55.52
N ALA A 200 -10.24 23.28 -56.09
CA ALA A 200 -11.49 24.01 -56.30
C ALA A 200 -12.16 24.39 -54.95
N VAL A 201 -12.02 23.56 -53.95
CA VAL A 201 -12.59 23.81 -52.57
C VAL A 201 -11.92 25.01 -51.87
N ARG A 202 -10.65 25.28 -52.17
CA ARG A 202 -9.88 26.36 -51.46
C ARG A 202 -9.72 27.64 -52.24
N SER A 203 -9.97 27.64 -53.58
CA SER A 203 -9.70 28.79 -54.39
C SER A 203 -10.83 29.83 -54.41
N ASN A 204 -11.89 29.71 -53.61
CA ASN A 204 -13.05 30.60 -53.63
C ASN A 204 -13.56 30.94 -55.06
N GLY A 205 -13.55 29.95 -55.93
CA GLY A 205 -14.04 30.08 -57.27
C GLY A 205 -13.11 30.82 -58.26
N ARG A 206 -11.84 31.06 -57.90
CA ARG A 206 -10.83 31.54 -58.88
C ARG A 206 -10.25 30.34 -59.61
N GLN A 207 -10.50 30.25 -60.92
CA GLN A 207 -9.84 29.31 -61.82
C GLN A 207 -8.34 29.64 -61.86
N VAL A 208 -7.50 28.68 -61.38
CA VAL A 208 -6.04 28.77 -61.48
C VAL A 208 -5.63 28.16 -62.82
N ALA A 209 -4.85 28.90 -63.60
CA ALA A 209 -4.68 28.68 -65.03
C ALA A 209 -3.69 27.57 -65.43
N ASN A 210 -2.98 26.88 -64.49
CA ASN A 210 -1.97 25.87 -64.80
C ASN A 210 -2.01 24.67 -63.88
N ALA A 211 -2.19 23.46 -64.39
CA ALA A 211 -2.23 22.18 -63.66
C ALA A 211 -0.95 21.86 -62.84
N SER A 212 0.19 22.49 -63.13
CA SER A 212 1.46 22.37 -62.37
C SER A 212 1.46 23.18 -61.09
N ASP A 213 0.85 24.38 -61.15
CA ASP A 213 0.77 25.28 -59.98
C ASP A 213 -0.22 24.71 -58.96
N ASP A 214 -1.28 24.09 -59.46
CA ASP A 214 -2.31 23.43 -58.69
C ASP A 214 -1.79 22.24 -57.87
N ARG A 215 -0.96 21.39 -58.49
CA ARG A 215 -0.31 20.24 -57.75
C ARG A 215 0.68 20.75 -56.71
N THR A 216 1.38 21.81 -56.93
CA THR A 216 2.33 22.41 -56.00
C THR A 216 1.62 22.97 -54.79
N GLU A 217 0.50 23.68 -54.96
CA GLU A 217 -0.31 24.20 -53.87
C GLU A 217 -1.01 23.08 -53.07
N ALA A 218 -1.60 22.08 -53.75
CA ALA A 218 -2.16 20.91 -53.05
C ALA A 218 -1.14 20.18 -52.16
N ARG A 219 0.06 19.97 -52.71
CA ARG A 219 1.20 19.42 -51.96
C ARG A 219 1.56 20.27 -50.73
N ARG A 220 1.68 21.56 -50.87
CA ARG A 220 2.02 22.49 -49.78
C ARG A 220 0.99 22.43 -48.66
N VAL A 221 -0.29 22.50 -49.01
CA VAL A 221 -1.38 22.43 -48.06
C VAL A 221 -1.44 21.06 -47.37
N LEU A 222 -1.26 19.99 -48.09
CA LEU A 222 -1.23 18.65 -47.52
C LEU A 222 -0.08 18.49 -46.52
N VAL A 223 1.14 18.91 -46.87
CA VAL A 223 2.31 18.85 -46.00
C VAL A 223 2.11 19.71 -44.75
N GLU A 224 1.50 20.90 -44.86
CA GLU A 224 1.18 21.75 -43.72
C GLU A 224 0.19 21.10 -42.75
N ASN A 225 -0.90 20.49 -43.28
CA ASN A 225 -1.85 19.72 -42.47
C ASN A 225 -1.17 18.50 -41.85
N ALA A 226 -0.34 17.78 -42.58
CA ALA A 226 0.42 16.63 -42.05
C ALA A 226 1.34 17.05 -40.87
N ARG A 227 2.04 18.18 -41.01
CA ARG A 227 2.86 18.73 -39.90
C ARG A 227 2.03 19.08 -38.67
N THR A 228 0.82 19.60 -38.86
CA THR A 228 -0.10 19.89 -37.76
C THR A 228 -0.54 18.60 -37.05
N VAL A 229 -0.89 17.55 -37.79
CA VAL A 229 -1.25 16.25 -37.24
C VAL A 229 -0.06 15.62 -36.48
N VAL A 230 1.14 15.68 -37.04
CA VAL A 230 2.37 15.23 -36.39
C VAL A 230 2.61 15.98 -35.08
N ALA A 231 2.52 17.30 -35.09
CA ALA A 231 2.72 18.10 -33.87
C ALA A 231 1.73 17.76 -32.76
N GLN A 232 0.46 17.50 -33.10
CA GLN A 232 -0.56 17.06 -32.14
C GLN A 232 -0.27 15.66 -31.60
N SER A 233 0.07 14.71 -32.46
CA SER A 233 0.43 13.34 -32.08
C SER A 233 1.68 13.31 -31.18
N ASP A 234 2.72 14.04 -31.55
CA ASP A 234 3.95 14.15 -30.75
C ASP A 234 3.69 14.79 -29.39
N ALA A 235 2.82 15.79 -29.31
CA ALA A 235 2.46 16.42 -28.04
C ALA A 235 1.72 15.44 -27.11
N ALA A 236 0.77 14.66 -27.63
CA ALA A 236 0.07 13.63 -26.88
C ALA A 236 1.03 12.54 -26.37
N SER A 237 1.92 12.04 -27.24
CA SER A 237 2.90 11.03 -26.89
C SER A 237 3.94 11.55 -25.86
N ARG A 238 4.36 12.82 -25.96
CA ARG A 238 5.22 13.45 -24.91
C ARG A 238 4.53 13.49 -23.56
N GLN A 239 3.29 13.94 -23.54
CA GLN A 239 2.51 14.00 -22.28
C GLN A 239 2.34 12.62 -21.68
N PHE A 240 2.07 11.60 -22.49
CA PHE A 240 1.99 10.21 -22.08
C PHE A 240 3.33 9.73 -21.48
N LEU A 241 4.45 9.92 -22.18
CA LEU A 241 5.78 9.49 -21.72
C LEU A 241 6.18 10.18 -20.42
N GLN A 242 5.86 11.47 -20.27
CA GLN A 242 6.08 12.18 -19.00
C GLN A 242 5.29 11.55 -17.86
N ARG A 243 4.01 11.26 -18.05
CA ARG A 243 3.19 10.57 -17.05
C ARG A 243 3.70 9.16 -16.74
N LEU A 244 4.15 8.43 -17.76
CA LEU A 244 4.77 7.12 -17.58
C LEU A 244 6.04 7.23 -16.71
N ALA A 245 6.89 8.20 -16.98
CA ALA A 245 8.09 8.46 -16.18
C ALA A 245 7.73 8.81 -14.72
N ASP A 246 6.72 9.65 -14.49
CA ASP A 246 6.26 10.02 -13.16
C ASP A 246 5.72 8.82 -12.37
N VAL A 247 4.90 7.96 -13.01
CA VAL A 247 4.40 6.71 -12.41
C VAL A 247 5.55 5.78 -12.04
N ILE A 248 6.53 5.60 -12.93
CA ILE A 248 7.70 4.76 -12.67
C ILE A 248 8.58 5.34 -11.56
N ALA A 249 8.82 6.65 -11.56
CA ALA A 249 9.59 7.33 -10.51
C ALA A 249 8.95 7.20 -9.13
N GLY A 250 7.61 7.12 -9.06
CA GLY A 250 6.86 6.86 -7.81
C GLY A 250 7.21 5.54 -7.13
N PHE A 251 7.87 4.60 -7.84
CA PHE A 251 8.30 3.32 -7.26
C PHE A 251 9.77 3.31 -6.79
N ARG A 252 10.46 4.45 -6.82
CA ARG A 252 11.90 4.54 -6.47
C ARG A 252 12.20 4.03 -5.06
N ASP A 253 11.36 4.38 -4.09
CA ASP A 253 11.56 4.03 -2.68
C ASP A 253 11.16 2.59 -2.34
N ILE A 254 10.58 1.86 -3.28
CA ILE A 254 10.17 0.47 -3.09
C ILE A 254 11.33 -0.45 -3.43
N GLU A 255 11.80 -1.20 -2.44
CA GLU A 255 12.87 -2.18 -2.62
C GLU A 255 12.46 -3.35 -3.54
N GLY A 256 13.42 -3.86 -4.29
CA GLY A 256 13.28 -5.04 -5.14
C GLY A 256 12.94 -4.70 -6.59
N ARG A 257 13.19 -5.70 -7.43
CA ARG A 257 12.90 -5.65 -8.87
C ARG A 257 11.40 -5.61 -9.11
N LYS A 258 10.96 -4.71 -9.98
CA LYS A 258 9.58 -4.59 -10.41
C LYS A 258 9.47 -5.00 -11.88
N THR A 259 8.60 -5.96 -12.15
CA THR A 259 8.29 -6.41 -13.52
C THR A 259 7.14 -5.58 -14.05
N VAL A 260 7.43 -4.68 -14.99
CA VAL A 260 6.42 -3.86 -15.67
C VAL A 260 5.90 -4.63 -16.87
N VAL A 261 4.62 -4.95 -16.88
CA VAL A 261 3.89 -5.50 -18.02
C VAL A 261 3.17 -4.35 -18.71
N PHE A 262 3.73 -3.92 -19.83
CA PHE A 262 3.27 -2.72 -20.53
C PHE A 262 2.50 -3.10 -21.80
N PHE A 263 1.22 -2.80 -21.83
CA PHE A 263 0.31 -3.06 -22.93
C PHE A 263 0.11 -1.80 -23.78
N SER A 264 0.52 -1.83 -25.04
CA SER A 264 0.39 -0.69 -25.97
C SER A 264 0.36 -1.18 -27.42
N GLU A 265 -0.20 -0.39 -28.33
CA GLU A 265 0.02 -0.55 -29.76
C GLU A 265 1.24 0.28 -30.26
N GLY A 266 1.88 1.02 -29.35
CA GLY A 266 3.02 1.88 -29.67
C GLY A 266 2.64 3.17 -30.39
N PHE A 267 3.66 3.97 -30.67
CA PHE A 267 3.53 5.31 -31.28
C PHE A 267 4.74 5.60 -32.15
N VAL A 268 4.67 6.58 -33.01
CA VAL A 268 5.82 6.99 -33.85
C VAL A 268 6.80 7.81 -33.01
N GLN A 269 8.11 7.48 -33.07
CA GLN A 269 9.11 8.03 -32.14
C GLN A 269 10.03 9.11 -32.73
N ASP A 270 9.80 9.58 -33.96
CA ASP A 270 10.76 10.39 -34.73
C ASP A 270 11.36 11.60 -33.94
N ASN A 271 10.58 12.17 -33.00
CA ASN A 271 10.99 13.32 -32.20
C ASN A 271 10.89 13.07 -30.68
N LEU A 272 10.90 11.82 -30.22
CA LEU A 272 10.57 11.45 -28.81
C LEU A 272 11.71 10.69 -28.10
N SER A 273 12.92 10.67 -28.67
CA SER A 273 14.07 9.92 -28.11
C SER A 273 14.42 10.37 -26.69
N ARG A 274 14.38 11.69 -26.43
CA ARG A 274 14.70 12.25 -25.11
C ARG A 274 13.69 11.86 -24.03
N GLU A 275 12.42 11.82 -24.38
CA GLU A 275 11.34 11.41 -23.48
C GLU A 275 11.43 9.92 -23.17
N LEU A 276 11.78 9.09 -24.15
CA LEU A 276 12.04 7.66 -23.94
C LEU A 276 13.26 7.43 -23.03
N GLU A 277 14.34 8.17 -23.21
CA GLU A 277 15.50 8.13 -22.31
C GLU A 277 15.12 8.54 -20.88
N THR A 278 14.22 9.50 -20.70
CA THR A 278 13.72 9.91 -19.38
C THR A 278 12.95 8.78 -18.71
N VAL A 279 12.09 8.05 -19.43
CA VAL A 279 11.39 6.87 -18.90
C VAL A 279 12.37 5.76 -18.54
N ALA A 280 13.36 5.50 -19.39
CA ALA A 280 14.39 4.49 -19.15
C ALA A 280 15.24 4.83 -17.92
N ALA A 281 15.61 6.10 -17.74
CA ALA A 281 16.31 6.57 -16.55
C ALA A 281 15.47 6.40 -15.28
N ALA A 282 14.20 6.79 -15.31
CA ALA A 282 13.26 6.58 -14.19
C ALA A 282 13.11 5.08 -13.87
N ALA A 283 13.06 4.23 -14.89
CA ALA A 283 12.98 2.78 -14.72
C ALA A 283 14.24 2.21 -14.06
N ALA A 284 15.42 2.67 -14.48
CA ALA A 284 16.69 2.27 -13.88
C ALA A 284 16.77 2.68 -12.40
N GLU A 285 16.39 3.90 -12.06
CA GLU A 285 16.36 4.41 -10.68
C GLU A 285 15.35 3.66 -9.80
N SER A 286 14.20 3.32 -10.36
CA SER A 286 13.11 2.66 -9.65
C SER A 286 13.19 1.13 -9.69
N TYR A 287 14.20 0.58 -10.35
CA TYR A 287 14.40 -0.86 -10.51
C TYR A 287 13.20 -1.55 -11.20
N CYS A 288 12.70 -0.92 -12.25
CA CYS A 288 11.62 -1.39 -13.10
C CYS A 288 12.17 -1.98 -14.40
N VAL A 289 11.65 -3.13 -14.80
CA VAL A 289 12.02 -3.84 -16.05
C VAL A 289 10.78 -3.95 -16.91
N PHE A 290 10.84 -3.38 -18.12
CA PHE A 290 9.71 -3.34 -19.04
C PHE A 290 9.64 -4.61 -19.90
N TYR A 291 8.53 -5.31 -19.79
CA TYR A 291 8.07 -6.29 -20.75
C TYR A 291 6.94 -5.65 -21.54
N THR A 292 7.21 -5.31 -22.79
CA THR A 292 6.26 -4.57 -23.63
C THR A 292 5.49 -5.51 -24.51
N PHE A 293 4.18 -5.38 -24.51
CA PHE A 293 3.24 -6.21 -25.25
C PHE A 293 2.64 -5.44 -26.40
N ASP A 294 3.02 -5.81 -27.61
CA ASP A 294 2.50 -5.25 -28.85
C ASP A 294 1.08 -5.77 -29.10
N LEU A 295 0.08 -4.90 -28.99
CA LEU A 295 -1.33 -5.22 -29.17
C LEU A 295 -1.82 -5.01 -30.63
N ASN A 296 -0.95 -4.60 -31.56
CA ASN A 296 -1.35 -4.44 -32.95
C ASN A 296 -1.87 -5.74 -33.54
N ARG A 297 -2.97 -5.65 -34.26
CA ARG A 297 -3.50 -6.77 -35.02
C ARG A 297 -2.80 -6.88 -36.37
N ARG A 298 -2.27 -8.05 -36.69
CA ARG A 298 -1.64 -8.38 -37.98
C ARG A 298 -2.58 -9.24 -38.78
N GLY A 299 -3.50 -8.64 -39.51
CA GLY A 299 -4.45 -9.35 -40.36
C GLY A 299 -5.21 -8.38 -41.25
N PRO A 300 -5.89 -8.87 -42.33
CA PRO A 300 -6.72 -8.02 -43.17
C PRO A 300 -7.81 -7.39 -42.27
N GLN A 301 -7.71 -6.09 -42.04
CA GLN A 301 -8.79 -5.31 -41.46
C GLN A 301 -9.74 -4.91 -42.61
N MET A 302 -10.99 -5.29 -42.50
CA MET A 302 -12.06 -4.78 -43.38
C MET A 302 -12.44 -3.35 -42.88
N ASP A 303 -11.53 -2.41 -42.99
CA ASP A 303 -11.84 -1.02 -42.76
C ASP A 303 -11.86 -0.29 -44.10
N GLU A 304 -12.90 0.45 -44.39
CA GLU A 304 -13.10 1.12 -45.67
C GLU A 304 -12.01 2.14 -46.04
N THR A 305 -11.12 2.44 -45.06
CA THR A 305 -9.96 3.33 -45.21
C THR A 305 -8.63 2.58 -45.30
N ALA A 306 -8.63 1.31 -45.67
CA ALA A 306 -7.45 0.45 -45.61
C ALA A 306 -6.34 0.95 -46.57
N ALA A 307 -5.27 1.47 -45.99
CA ALA A 307 -4.00 1.66 -46.66
C ALA A 307 -3.48 0.31 -47.22
N PRO A 308 -2.68 0.31 -48.28
CA PRO A 308 -2.07 -0.91 -48.80
C PRO A 308 -1.33 -1.71 -47.70
N THR A 309 -1.37 -3.04 -47.78
CA THR A 309 -0.81 -3.96 -46.77
C THR A 309 0.67 -3.66 -46.42
N THR A 310 1.42 -3.14 -47.38
CA THR A 310 2.83 -2.70 -47.21
C THR A 310 2.96 -1.47 -46.28
N VAL A 311 2.03 -0.51 -46.39
CA VAL A 311 1.98 0.68 -45.55
C VAL A 311 1.59 0.30 -44.12
N GLN A 312 0.64 -0.61 -43.93
CA GLN A 312 0.25 -1.11 -42.62
C GLN A 312 1.40 -1.81 -41.88
N SER A 313 2.20 -2.61 -42.61
CA SER A 313 3.37 -3.28 -42.03
C SER A 313 4.43 -2.27 -41.57
N SER A 314 4.67 -1.25 -42.38
CA SER A 314 5.64 -0.18 -42.06
C SER A 314 5.15 0.70 -40.90
N GLU A 315 3.86 0.98 -40.82
CA GLU A 315 3.24 1.68 -39.69
C GLU A 315 3.43 0.89 -38.39
N ILE A 316 3.08 -0.39 -38.37
CA ILE A 316 3.25 -1.23 -37.18
C ILE A 316 4.71 -1.25 -36.74
N GLN A 317 5.65 -1.42 -37.68
CA GLN A 317 7.09 -1.40 -37.37
C GLN A 317 7.53 -0.07 -36.74
N ALA A 318 7.10 1.07 -37.29
CA ALA A 318 7.42 2.39 -36.75
C ALA A 318 6.83 2.59 -35.35
N ARG A 319 5.60 2.12 -35.12
CA ARG A 319 4.90 2.28 -33.84
C ARG A 319 5.47 1.40 -32.75
N ILE A 320 5.94 0.18 -33.03
CA ILE A 320 6.49 -0.73 -32.04
C ILE A 320 7.95 -0.43 -31.67
N ALA A 321 8.67 0.38 -32.45
CA ALA A 321 10.05 0.74 -32.18
C ALA A 321 10.28 1.34 -30.77
N PRO A 322 9.45 2.27 -30.27
CA PRO A 322 9.56 2.76 -28.88
C PRO A 322 9.38 1.66 -27.84
N LEU A 323 8.49 0.68 -28.10
CA LEU A 323 8.26 -0.44 -27.18
C LEU A 323 9.51 -1.32 -27.08
N ALA A 324 10.18 -1.57 -28.22
CA ALA A 324 11.43 -2.29 -28.28
C ALA A 324 12.54 -1.52 -27.53
N THR A 325 12.63 -0.21 -27.72
CA THR A 325 13.60 0.65 -27.03
C THR A 325 13.41 0.57 -25.51
N LEU A 326 12.20 0.77 -25.00
CA LEU A 326 11.92 0.68 -23.55
C LEU A 326 12.26 -0.70 -22.98
N ALA A 327 11.94 -1.78 -23.71
CA ALA A 327 12.27 -3.12 -23.26
C ALA A 327 13.79 -3.33 -23.19
N VAL A 328 14.54 -2.96 -24.23
CA VAL A 328 15.99 -3.17 -24.32
C VAL A 328 16.74 -2.33 -23.28
N GLU A 329 16.38 -1.05 -23.13
CA GLU A 329 17.04 -0.14 -22.18
C GLU A 329 16.83 -0.55 -20.71
N THR A 330 15.81 -1.37 -20.42
CA THR A 330 15.47 -1.81 -19.07
C THR A 330 15.71 -3.30 -18.80
N ASP A 331 16.45 -4.03 -19.67
CA ASP A 331 16.68 -5.48 -19.60
C ASP A 331 15.42 -6.36 -19.66
N GLY A 332 14.38 -5.85 -20.26
CA GLY A 332 13.16 -6.59 -20.51
C GLY A 332 13.12 -7.20 -21.90
N THR A 333 11.92 -7.51 -22.36
CA THR A 333 11.70 -8.14 -23.66
C THR A 333 10.44 -7.58 -24.29
N MET A 334 10.49 -7.27 -25.59
CA MET A 334 9.28 -6.95 -26.34
C MET A 334 8.65 -8.24 -26.86
N ILE A 335 7.37 -8.42 -26.59
CA ILE A 335 6.54 -9.51 -27.10
C ILE A 335 5.80 -9.00 -28.33
N VAL A 336 6.23 -9.44 -29.50
CA VAL A 336 5.66 -9.06 -30.79
C VAL A 336 4.41 -9.90 -31.06
N ASP A 337 3.39 -9.29 -31.68
CA ASP A 337 2.10 -9.94 -31.99
C ASP A 337 1.41 -10.53 -30.74
N ALA A 338 1.56 -9.83 -29.61
CA ALA A 338 1.00 -10.27 -28.35
C ALA A 338 -0.53 -10.38 -28.41
N ALA A 339 -1.20 -9.64 -29.29
CA ALA A 339 -2.65 -9.72 -29.47
C ALA A 339 -3.16 -11.15 -29.73
N SER A 340 -2.33 -12.01 -30.35
CA SER A 340 -2.66 -13.41 -30.64
C SER A 340 -2.21 -14.40 -29.57
N HIS A 341 -1.17 -14.05 -28.75
CA HIS A 341 -0.49 -14.96 -27.83
C HIS A 341 -0.27 -14.35 -26.43
N THR A 342 -1.06 -13.35 -26.05
CA THR A 342 -0.85 -12.59 -24.78
C THR A 342 -0.74 -13.51 -23.57
N GLN A 343 -1.61 -14.53 -23.49
CA GLN A 343 -1.60 -15.47 -22.35
C GLN A 343 -0.32 -16.28 -22.27
N GLN A 344 0.11 -16.87 -23.39
CA GLN A 344 1.35 -17.64 -23.45
C GLN A 344 2.58 -16.79 -23.13
N ALA A 345 2.60 -15.54 -23.61
CA ALA A 345 3.67 -14.60 -23.33
C ALA A 345 3.75 -14.22 -21.84
N LEU A 346 2.59 -14.04 -21.19
CA LEU A 346 2.53 -13.79 -19.75
C LEU A 346 2.98 -15.02 -18.94
N ASP A 347 2.68 -16.22 -19.41
CA ASP A 347 3.16 -17.46 -18.80
C ASP A 347 4.67 -17.58 -18.86
N VAL A 348 5.27 -17.31 -20.02
CA VAL A 348 6.74 -17.28 -20.21
C VAL A 348 7.38 -16.19 -19.34
N LEU A 349 6.75 -15.00 -19.26
CA LEU A 349 7.22 -13.92 -18.39
C LEU A 349 7.24 -14.37 -16.92
N ALA A 350 6.18 -15.03 -16.47
CA ALA A 350 6.11 -15.54 -15.10
C ALA A 350 7.23 -16.55 -14.83
N GLU A 351 7.54 -17.44 -15.75
CA GLU A 351 8.65 -18.41 -15.63
C GLU A 351 10.03 -17.71 -15.61
N GLN A 352 10.24 -16.74 -16.48
CA GLN A 352 11.50 -15.99 -16.54
C GLN A 352 11.74 -15.12 -15.31
N ALA A 353 10.71 -14.67 -14.62
CA ALA A 353 10.83 -13.88 -13.40
C ALA A 353 11.27 -14.69 -12.18
N GLN A 354 11.22 -16.03 -12.24
CA GLN A 354 11.35 -16.91 -11.08
C GLN A 354 12.77 -17.19 -10.62
N HIS A 355 13.77 -17.12 -11.50
CA HIS A 355 15.14 -17.51 -11.21
C HIS A 355 16.10 -16.34 -11.51
N TYR A 356 16.67 -15.76 -10.45
CA TYR A 356 17.67 -14.71 -10.56
C TYR A 356 18.66 -14.75 -9.40
N TYR A 357 19.76 -14.05 -9.55
CA TYR A 357 20.76 -13.86 -8.51
C TYR A 357 20.77 -12.40 -8.08
N LEU A 358 20.66 -12.17 -6.78
CA LEU A 358 20.88 -10.87 -6.18
C LEU A 358 22.38 -10.71 -5.92
N VAL A 359 22.99 -9.74 -6.59
CA VAL A 359 24.41 -9.43 -6.50
C VAL A 359 24.59 -8.03 -5.95
N GLY A 360 25.46 -7.87 -4.96
CA GLY A 360 25.75 -6.58 -4.36
C GLY A 360 27.22 -6.23 -4.42
N PHE A 361 27.54 -4.95 -4.67
CA PHE A 361 28.89 -4.42 -4.68
C PHE A 361 28.93 -2.99 -4.11
N THR A 362 30.12 -2.55 -3.69
CA THR A 362 30.32 -1.15 -3.28
C THR A 362 30.62 -0.31 -4.53
N PRO A 363 29.91 0.82 -4.74
CA PRO A 363 30.20 1.76 -5.82
C PRO A 363 31.66 2.24 -5.81
N SER A 364 32.19 2.58 -6.98
CA SER A 364 33.51 3.22 -7.09
C SER A 364 33.54 4.54 -6.29
N ILE A 365 34.75 5.02 -5.96
CA ILE A 365 34.91 6.30 -5.27
C ILE A 365 34.34 7.44 -6.11
N ALA A 366 34.52 7.40 -7.42
CA ALA A 366 33.96 8.39 -8.35
C ALA A 366 32.44 8.41 -8.34
N ALA A 367 31.80 7.25 -8.30
CA ALA A 367 30.34 7.13 -8.24
C ALA A 367 29.77 7.67 -6.90
N ARG A 368 30.46 7.44 -5.79
CA ARG A 368 30.07 7.97 -4.48
C ARG A 368 30.22 9.48 -4.36
N GLN A 369 31.17 10.07 -5.07
CA GLN A 369 31.39 11.52 -5.12
C GLN A 369 30.37 12.22 -6.05
N ASN A 370 29.87 11.54 -7.08
CA ASN A 370 28.98 12.08 -8.10
C ASN A 370 27.55 11.51 -7.93
N ARG A 371 27.00 11.68 -6.73
CA ARG A 371 25.67 11.19 -6.38
C ARG A 371 24.59 11.83 -7.26
N GLY A 372 23.63 11.02 -7.69
CA GLY A 372 22.53 11.43 -8.57
C GLY A 372 22.83 11.28 -10.07
N SER A 373 24.06 10.95 -10.46
CA SER A 373 24.38 10.59 -11.85
C SER A 373 24.26 9.10 -12.09
N TYR A 374 23.95 8.75 -13.34
CA TYR A 374 23.86 7.36 -13.79
C TYR A 374 25.25 6.81 -14.09
N HIS A 375 25.58 5.68 -13.51
CA HIS A 375 26.87 4.97 -13.66
C HIS A 375 26.66 3.68 -14.42
N ARG A 376 27.35 3.54 -15.53
CA ARG A 376 27.26 2.34 -16.37
C ARG A 376 28.11 1.20 -15.80
N VAL A 377 27.50 0.02 -15.69
CA VAL A 377 28.12 -1.20 -15.17
C VAL A 377 27.95 -2.33 -16.17
N THR A 378 28.99 -3.15 -16.29
CA THR A 378 28.96 -4.38 -17.08
C THR A 378 29.11 -5.58 -16.17
N VAL A 379 28.16 -6.51 -16.26
CA VAL A 379 28.21 -7.80 -15.56
C VAL A 379 28.55 -8.91 -16.55
N LYS A 380 29.56 -9.72 -16.24
CA LYS A 380 29.97 -10.88 -17.04
C LYS A 380 30.00 -12.12 -16.16
N VAL A 381 29.74 -13.27 -16.76
CA VAL A 381 29.89 -14.59 -16.14
C VAL A 381 31.00 -15.35 -16.88
N THR A 382 31.87 -16.02 -16.14
CA THR A 382 33.03 -16.77 -16.70
C THR A 382 32.63 -18.15 -17.24
N ARG A 383 31.41 -18.63 -16.96
CA ARG A 383 30.92 -19.94 -17.41
C ARG A 383 30.72 -19.96 -18.93
N PRO A 384 31.35 -20.88 -19.66
CA PRO A 384 31.19 -20.98 -21.12
C PRO A 384 29.74 -21.21 -21.51
N GLY A 385 29.27 -20.55 -22.57
CA GLY A 385 27.91 -20.64 -23.11
C GLY A 385 26.83 -19.96 -22.26
N ALA A 386 27.15 -19.39 -21.10
CA ALA A 386 26.22 -18.64 -20.29
C ALA A 386 26.06 -17.19 -20.83
N ARG A 387 24.80 -16.74 -20.89
CA ARG A 387 24.45 -15.35 -21.21
C ARG A 387 23.88 -14.67 -19.98
N VAL A 388 24.42 -13.50 -19.66
CA VAL A 388 23.96 -12.66 -18.56
C VAL A 388 22.93 -11.68 -19.07
N ILE A 389 21.85 -11.56 -18.34
CA ILE A 389 20.81 -10.53 -18.50
C ILE A 389 20.83 -9.72 -17.22
N ALA A 390 21.29 -8.48 -17.29
CA ALA A 390 21.46 -7.58 -16.15
C ALA A 390 21.31 -6.14 -16.63
N ARG A 391 20.83 -5.25 -15.75
CA ARG A 391 20.74 -3.82 -16.08
C ARG A 391 22.12 -3.23 -16.36
N THR A 392 22.16 -2.23 -17.22
CA THR A 392 23.39 -1.64 -17.74
C THR A 392 24.02 -0.60 -16.83
N GLY A 393 23.36 -0.25 -15.72
CA GLY A 393 23.91 0.74 -14.78
C GLY A 393 23.04 0.98 -13.55
N TYR A 394 23.44 1.96 -12.76
CA TYR A 394 22.77 2.37 -11.52
C TYR A 394 22.95 3.86 -11.25
N ALA A 395 22.10 4.46 -10.45
CA ALA A 395 22.32 5.76 -9.85
C ALA A 395 22.55 5.60 -8.34
N VAL A 396 23.59 6.27 -7.81
CA VAL A 396 23.75 6.38 -6.36
C VAL A 396 22.75 7.43 -5.90
N SER A 397 21.67 7.01 -5.25
CA SER A 397 20.74 7.95 -4.64
C SER A 397 21.52 8.89 -3.71
N PRO A 398 21.26 10.22 -3.73
CA PRO A 398 21.77 11.08 -2.70
C PRO A 398 21.35 10.47 -1.37
N SER A 399 22.31 10.27 -0.45
CA SER A 399 22.03 9.80 0.90
C SER A 399 20.97 10.74 1.45
N THR A 400 19.73 10.24 1.55
CA THR A 400 18.69 10.93 2.27
C THR A 400 19.18 10.97 3.72
N VAL A 401 19.78 12.07 4.07
CA VAL A 401 20.09 12.44 5.43
C VAL A 401 18.79 12.25 6.20
N LEU A 402 18.79 11.22 7.09
CA LEU A 402 17.70 10.91 8.03
C LEU A 402 16.35 11.22 7.39
N ALA A 403 15.82 10.27 6.63
CA ALA A 403 14.46 10.40 6.12
C ALA A 403 13.60 10.90 7.27
N ASP A 404 12.91 12.00 7.06
CA ASP A 404 11.99 12.55 8.03
C ASP A 404 11.25 11.37 8.68
N ARG A 405 11.23 11.33 10.03
CA ARG A 405 10.64 10.23 10.81
C ARG A 405 9.28 9.79 10.27
N ARG A 406 8.51 10.73 9.72
CA ARG A 406 7.22 10.51 9.06
C ARG A 406 7.36 9.87 7.68
N GLY A 407 8.26 10.36 6.85
CA GLY A 407 8.55 9.79 5.54
C GLY A 407 8.97 8.33 5.64
N SER A 408 9.80 7.99 6.62
CA SER A 408 10.21 6.62 6.90
C SER A 408 9.01 5.69 7.23
N ILE A 409 8.09 6.14 8.08
CA ILE A 409 6.89 5.35 8.45
C ILE A 409 5.94 5.22 7.26
N ASN A 410 5.69 6.31 6.52
CA ASN A 410 4.80 6.29 5.35
C ASN A 410 5.34 5.36 4.26
N ASN A 411 6.65 5.35 4.02
CA ASN A 411 7.28 4.43 3.09
C ASN A 411 7.07 2.97 3.51
N VAL A 412 7.16 2.67 4.81
CA VAL A 412 6.90 1.31 5.34
C VAL A 412 5.42 0.94 5.27
N LEU A 413 4.51 1.89 5.51
CA LEU A 413 3.06 1.66 5.35
C LEU A 413 2.66 1.41 3.90
N GLY A 414 3.32 2.08 2.95
CA GLY A 414 3.14 1.88 1.50
C GLY A 414 3.99 0.74 0.91
N ALA A 415 4.94 0.19 1.66
CA ALA A 415 5.81 -0.86 1.16
C ALA A 415 5.02 -2.12 0.77
N PRO A 416 5.32 -2.75 -0.38
CA PRO A 416 4.60 -3.94 -0.83
C PRO A 416 4.80 -5.15 0.10
N PHE A 417 5.91 -5.21 0.81
CA PHE A 417 6.26 -6.31 1.72
C PHE A 417 6.53 -5.81 3.14
N ALA A 418 6.30 -6.70 4.10
CA ALA A 418 6.66 -6.46 5.49
C ALA A 418 8.16 -6.18 5.65
N GLN A 419 8.52 -5.21 6.50
CA GLN A 419 9.89 -4.86 6.83
C GLN A 419 10.42 -5.75 7.98
N GLN A 420 11.67 -6.20 7.88
CA GLN A 420 12.26 -7.17 8.77
C GLN A 420 13.41 -6.60 9.65
N GLY A 421 13.59 -5.29 9.64
CA GLY A 421 14.64 -4.63 10.43
C GLY A 421 14.47 -4.83 11.94
N LEU A 422 13.22 -4.91 12.41
CA LEU A 422 12.86 -5.31 13.77
C LEU A 422 11.91 -6.51 13.70
N LYS A 423 12.11 -7.50 14.58
CA LYS A 423 11.13 -8.57 14.72
C LYS A 423 9.91 -8.04 15.46
N ILE A 424 8.72 -8.24 14.88
CA ILE A 424 7.44 -7.92 15.50
C ILE A 424 6.48 -9.11 15.38
N ASP A 425 5.74 -9.32 16.44
CA ASP A 425 4.63 -10.27 16.49
C ASP A 425 3.38 -9.52 16.95
N TYR A 426 2.23 -9.78 16.34
CA TYR A 426 0.98 -9.23 16.84
C TYR A 426 -0.22 -10.14 16.59
N THR A 427 -1.25 -9.96 17.39
CA THR A 427 -2.54 -10.66 17.24
C THR A 427 -3.68 -9.70 17.47
N THR A 428 -4.87 -10.12 17.07
CA THR A 428 -6.10 -9.36 17.29
C THR A 428 -7.14 -10.21 18.01
N TYR A 429 -8.00 -9.54 18.78
CA TYR A 429 -9.15 -10.14 19.45
C TYR A 429 -10.40 -9.36 19.06
N VAL A 430 -11.43 -10.07 18.58
CA VAL A 430 -12.71 -9.47 18.17
C VAL A 430 -13.74 -9.72 19.25
N MET A 431 -14.33 -8.64 19.77
CA MET A 431 -15.35 -8.64 20.81
C MET A 431 -16.51 -7.72 20.42
N LYS A 432 -17.64 -7.86 21.09
CA LYS A 432 -18.80 -6.96 20.90
C LYS A 432 -18.42 -5.52 21.26
N ALA A 433 -18.77 -4.58 20.41
CA ALA A 433 -18.69 -3.15 20.70
C ALA A 433 -20.02 -2.66 21.29
N PRO A 434 -20.01 -1.57 22.07
CA PRO A 434 -21.24 -0.96 22.59
C PRO A 434 -22.06 -0.24 21.50
N GLU A 435 -21.43 0.10 20.36
CA GLU A 435 -22.11 0.77 19.25
C GLU A 435 -22.71 -0.25 18.27
N ALA A 436 -23.93 0.05 17.79
CA ALA A 436 -24.63 -0.78 16.81
C ALA A 436 -23.83 -0.87 15.50
N GLY A 437 -23.73 -2.07 14.93
CA GLY A 437 -23.02 -2.31 13.68
C GLY A 437 -21.50 -2.31 13.78
N GLN A 438 -20.92 -1.90 14.90
CA GLN A 438 -19.48 -1.90 15.14
C GLN A 438 -19.04 -3.13 15.95
N GLN A 439 -17.81 -3.56 15.73
CA GLN A 439 -17.16 -4.60 16.52
C GLN A 439 -15.86 -4.04 17.10
N ARG A 440 -15.57 -4.40 18.34
CA ARG A 440 -14.34 -4.01 19.01
C ARG A 440 -13.23 -4.95 18.62
N VAL A 441 -12.14 -4.38 18.12
CA VAL A 441 -10.90 -5.11 17.85
C VAL A 441 -9.85 -4.64 18.83
N VAL A 442 -9.23 -5.56 19.54
CA VAL A 442 -8.05 -5.30 20.36
C VAL A 442 -6.84 -5.84 19.63
N LEU A 443 -5.89 -4.96 19.33
CA LEU A 443 -4.59 -5.30 18.78
C LEU A 443 -3.59 -5.39 19.91
N SER A 444 -2.94 -6.52 20.05
CA SER A 444 -1.79 -6.74 20.94
C SER A 444 -0.54 -6.99 20.11
N LEU A 445 0.56 -6.31 20.44
CA LEU A 445 1.82 -6.35 19.71
C LEU A 445 2.98 -6.54 20.67
N THR A 446 3.97 -7.32 20.24
CA THR A 446 5.30 -7.41 20.84
C THR A 446 6.38 -7.15 19.79
N ALA A 447 7.47 -6.51 20.19
CA ALA A 447 8.60 -6.24 19.31
C ALA A 447 9.93 -6.46 20.03
N ASP A 448 10.91 -7.04 19.33
CA ASP A 448 12.29 -7.12 19.81
C ASP A 448 12.97 -5.77 19.57
N LEU A 449 13.11 -5.00 20.64
CA LEU A 449 13.64 -3.65 20.62
C LEU A 449 15.00 -3.59 21.31
N PRO A 450 15.87 -2.64 20.91
CA PRO A 450 17.09 -2.37 21.66
C PRO A 450 16.76 -2.00 23.11
N VAL A 451 17.60 -2.44 24.01
CA VAL A 451 17.48 -2.04 25.41
C VAL A 451 17.72 -0.54 25.51
N ARG A 452 16.85 0.17 26.20
CA ARG A 452 16.94 1.63 26.33
C ARG A 452 18.26 2.07 26.97
N SER A 453 18.86 3.09 26.36
CA SER A 453 20.03 3.78 26.91
C SER A 453 19.63 4.95 27.82
N ALA A 454 18.44 5.54 27.55
CA ALA A 454 17.86 6.61 28.35
C ALA A 454 16.40 6.30 28.75
N PRO A 455 15.90 6.82 29.88
CA PRO A 455 14.56 6.52 30.40
C PRO A 455 13.43 6.90 29.46
N ASP A 456 13.62 7.92 28.63
CA ASP A 456 12.58 8.51 27.79
C ASP A 456 12.61 8.02 26.32
N GLU A 457 13.51 7.08 25.99
CA GLU A 457 13.56 6.49 24.63
C GLU A 457 12.33 5.63 24.36
N LYS A 458 11.68 5.87 23.22
CA LYS A 458 10.46 5.20 22.78
C LYS A 458 10.55 4.82 21.32
N ALA A 459 9.94 3.68 20.98
CA ALA A 459 9.69 3.28 19.62
C ALA A 459 8.32 3.80 19.14
N ASP A 460 8.20 4.17 17.86
CA ASP A 460 6.94 4.52 17.24
C ASP A 460 6.17 3.26 16.87
N VAL A 461 4.86 3.28 17.09
CA VAL A 461 3.95 2.21 16.64
C VAL A 461 2.85 2.84 15.81
N VAL A 462 2.65 2.32 14.61
CA VAL A 462 1.59 2.78 13.69
C VAL A 462 0.84 1.56 13.18
N PHE A 463 -0.48 1.65 13.09
CA PHE A 463 -1.28 0.64 12.41
C PHE A 463 -2.28 1.27 11.45
N VAL A 464 -2.59 0.54 10.38
CA VAL A 464 -3.61 0.90 9.39
C VAL A 464 -4.44 -0.33 9.07
N VAL A 465 -5.75 -0.17 9.07
CA VAL A 465 -6.74 -1.20 8.71
C VAL A 465 -7.46 -0.77 7.44
N ARG A 466 -7.40 -1.57 6.40
CA ARG A 466 -7.99 -1.28 5.09
C ARG A 466 -9.06 -2.30 4.73
N ASP A 467 -10.17 -1.85 4.17
CA ASP A 467 -11.16 -2.76 3.58
C ASP A 467 -10.54 -3.48 2.38
N VAL A 468 -10.72 -4.82 2.33
CA VAL A 468 -10.17 -5.66 1.28
C VAL A 468 -10.77 -5.34 -0.09
N ARG A 469 -12.01 -4.84 -0.15
CA ARG A 469 -12.77 -4.63 -1.39
C ARG A 469 -12.28 -3.40 -2.16
N ASP A 470 -12.10 -2.28 -1.46
CA ASP A 470 -11.80 -0.97 -2.05
C ASP A 470 -10.46 -0.36 -1.57
N GLY A 471 -9.84 -0.97 -0.56
CA GLY A 471 -8.59 -0.48 0.05
C GLY A 471 -8.74 0.76 0.91
N ARG A 472 -9.99 1.20 1.18
CA ARG A 472 -10.28 2.35 2.02
C ARG A 472 -9.81 2.09 3.45
N VAL A 473 -9.19 3.07 4.07
CA VAL A 473 -8.81 3.03 5.48
C VAL A 473 -10.07 3.13 6.34
N VAL A 474 -10.30 2.12 7.18
CA VAL A 474 -11.43 2.07 8.12
C VAL A 474 -11.02 2.36 9.55
N ALA A 475 -9.76 2.10 9.89
CA ALA A 475 -9.17 2.46 11.17
C ALA A 475 -7.66 2.66 11.01
N SER A 476 -7.09 3.56 11.79
CA SER A 476 -5.66 3.77 11.88
C SER A 476 -5.29 4.38 13.23
N GLY A 477 -4.06 4.26 13.63
CA GLY A 477 -3.58 4.89 14.85
C GLY A 477 -2.06 4.97 14.89
N THR A 478 -1.58 5.95 15.63
CA THR A 478 -0.16 6.19 15.89
C THR A 478 0.04 6.33 17.39
N ASP A 479 1.06 5.67 17.92
CA ASP A 479 1.41 5.70 19.35
C ASP A 479 2.91 5.50 19.53
N THR A 480 3.35 5.49 20.78
CA THR A 480 4.73 5.17 21.15
C THR A 480 4.76 4.04 22.17
N MET A 481 5.75 3.19 22.06
CA MET A 481 6.03 2.09 22.98
C MET A 481 7.35 2.34 23.70
N ALA A 482 7.35 2.20 25.01
CA ALA A 482 8.58 2.32 25.78
C ALA A 482 9.58 1.24 25.38
N LEU A 483 10.86 1.60 25.26
CA LEU A 483 11.91 0.61 25.06
C LEU A 483 12.08 -0.24 26.34
N PRO A 484 12.33 -1.55 26.18
CA PRO A 484 12.50 -2.43 27.33
C PRO A 484 13.72 -2.02 28.17
N ALA A 485 13.59 -2.10 29.50
CA ALA A 485 14.72 -2.03 30.39
C ALA A 485 15.53 -3.33 30.27
N SER A 486 16.85 -3.28 30.53
CA SER A 486 17.69 -4.47 30.53
C SER A 486 17.25 -5.41 31.66
N ALA A 487 16.70 -6.55 31.30
CA ALA A 487 16.38 -7.62 32.25
C ALA A 487 17.60 -8.49 32.60
N ARG A 488 18.68 -8.39 31.79
CA ARG A 488 19.95 -9.11 32.01
C ARG A 488 21.13 -8.21 31.67
N PRO A 489 22.19 -8.17 32.50
CA PRO A 489 23.40 -7.44 32.13
C PRO A 489 23.94 -7.90 30.77
N GLY A 490 24.17 -6.96 29.86
CA GLY A 490 24.72 -7.21 28.53
C GLY A 490 23.71 -7.67 27.44
N ALA A 491 22.41 -7.72 27.73
CA ALA A 491 21.40 -7.97 26.70
C ALA A 491 21.29 -6.75 25.75
N ALA A 492 21.48 -6.99 24.44
CA ALA A 492 21.35 -5.95 23.42
C ALA A 492 19.89 -5.67 23.04
N LEU A 493 19.02 -6.67 23.14
CA LEU A 493 17.60 -6.62 22.78
C LEU A 493 16.72 -7.05 23.96
N GLY A 494 15.55 -6.48 24.05
CA GLY A 494 14.49 -6.86 24.98
C GLY A 494 13.13 -6.85 24.28
N ASN A 495 12.13 -7.39 24.93
CA ASN A 495 10.79 -7.49 24.38
C ASN A 495 9.92 -6.32 24.85
N GLY A 496 9.56 -5.42 23.92
CA GLY A 496 8.57 -4.37 24.16
C GLY A 496 7.17 -4.90 23.88
N SER A 497 6.18 -4.44 24.64
CA SER A 497 4.76 -4.79 24.42
C SER A 497 3.91 -3.54 24.28
N TRP A 498 2.89 -3.63 23.42
CA TRP A 498 1.98 -2.52 23.18
C TRP A 498 0.58 -3.05 22.83
N ARG A 499 -0.45 -2.26 23.14
CA ARG A 499 -1.82 -2.65 22.89
C ARG A 499 -2.67 -1.42 22.58
N VAL A 500 -3.62 -1.62 21.65
CA VAL A 500 -4.65 -0.63 21.32
C VAL A 500 -5.97 -1.33 21.03
N GLN A 501 -7.07 -0.60 21.14
CA GLN A 501 -8.40 -1.06 20.74
C GLN A 501 -9.03 -0.02 19.83
N PHE A 502 -9.80 -0.50 18.86
CA PHE A 502 -10.54 0.32 17.91
C PHE A 502 -11.82 -0.40 17.48
N ASN A 503 -12.80 0.32 16.95
CA ASN A 503 -14.05 -0.23 16.47
C ASN A 503 -14.07 -0.21 14.94
N VAL A 504 -14.58 -1.28 14.33
CA VAL A 504 -14.81 -1.39 12.88
C VAL A 504 -16.09 -2.15 12.61
N PRO A 505 -16.79 -1.91 11.49
CA PRO A 505 -17.90 -2.75 11.06
C PRO A 505 -17.50 -4.22 10.88
N ALA A 506 -18.47 -5.12 10.81
CA ALA A 506 -18.21 -6.48 10.38
C ALA A 506 -17.76 -6.50 8.91
N GLY A 507 -16.68 -7.23 8.61
CA GLY A 507 -16.09 -7.27 7.26
C GLY A 507 -14.73 -7.93 7.23
N ALA A 508 -14.15 -7.98 6.04
CA ALA A 508 -12.80 -8.48 5.82
C ALA A 508 -11.84 -7.31 5.58
N TYR A 509 -10.74 -7.30 6.30
CA TYR A 509 -9.77 -6.21 6.31
C TYR A 509 -8.34 -6.73 6.14
N LEU A 510 -7.49 -5.88 5.60
CA LEU A 510 -6.04 -6.05 5.65
C LEU A 510 -5.48 -5.02 6.64
N MET A 511 -4.77 -5.52 7.64
CA MET A 511 -4.17 -4.68 8.66
C MET A 511 -2.65 -4.75 8.54
N ARG A 512 -1.98 -3.58 8.52
CA ARG A 512 -0.53 -3.47 8.64
C ARG A 512 -0.16 -2.74 9.91
N THR A 513 0.77 -3.32 10.66
CA THR A 513 1.35 -2.68 11.85
C THR A 513 2.83 -2.44 11.61
N VAL A 514 3.32 -1.27 12.00
CA VAL A 514 4.70 -0.81 11.84
C VAL A 514 5.24 -0.43 13.21
N VAL A 515 6.46 -0.86 13.51
CA VAL A 515 7.23 -0.40 14.66
C VAL A 515 8.54 0.21 14.14
N ARG A 516 8.91 1.38 14.64
CA ARG A 516 10.16 2.07 14.34
C ARG A 516 10.89 2.42 15.62
N GLU A 517 12.12 1.95 15.79
CA GLU A 517 12.98 2.32 16.91
C GLU A 517 13.61 3.72 16.73
N PRO A 518 14.14 4.35 17.78
CA PRO A 518 14.79 5.65 17.70
C PRO A 518 15.97 5.70 16.73
N GLY A 519 16.74 4.63 16.58
CA GLY A 519 17.87 4.50 15.64
C GLY A 519 17.47 4.39 14.18
N GLY A 520 16.16 4.21 13.89
CA GLY A 520 15.59 4.21 12.53
C GLY A 520 15.30 2.83 11.95
N LEU A 521 15.68 1.73 12.62
CA LEU A 521 15.27 0.40 12.18
C LEU A 521 13.75 0.25 12.29
N THR A 522 13.16 -0.41 11.29
CA THR A 522 11.72 -0.60 11.19
C THR A 522 11.36 -2.08 11.05
N GLY A 523 10.27 -2.46 11.70
CA GLY A 523 9.62 -3.74 11.49
C GLY A 523 8.16 -3.52 11.11
N SER A 524 7.62 -4.31 10.19
CA SER A 524 6.19 -4.30 9.90
C SER A 524 5.69 -5.70 9.62
N ALA A 525 4.42 -5.96 9.93
CA ALA A 525 3.77 -7.22 9.60
C ALA A 525 2.34 -6.96 9.11
N ASP A 526 1.87 -7.85 8.25
CA ASP A 526 0.53 -7.81 7.67
C ASP A 526 -0.34 -8.90 8.28
N ARG A 527 -1.64 -8.60 8.43
CA ARG A 527 -2.64 -9.54 8.90
C ARG A 527 -3.94 -9.37 8.13
N ARG A 528 -4.52 -10.47 7.68
CA ARG A 528 -5.93 -10.49 7.31
C ARG A 528 -6.77 -10.56 8.57
N LEU A 529 -7.70 -9.63 8.70
CA LEU A 529 -8.60 -9.51 9.85
C LEU A 529 -10.05 -9.70 9.36
N ASP A 530 -10.65 -10.85 9.69
CA ASP A 530 -12.05 -11.12 9.40
C ASP A 530 -12.89 -10.83 10.65
N VAL A 531 -13.59 -9.70 10.62
CA VAL A 531 -14.42 -9.22 11.73
C VAL A 531 -15.84 -9.71 11.55
N ARG A 532 -16.25 -10.58 12.46
CA ARG A 532 -17.61 -11.16 12.45
C ARG A 532 -18.61 -10.22 13.10
N PRO A 533 -19.90 -10.23 12.70
CA PRO A 533 -20.96 -9.52 13.41
C PRO A 533 -21.22 -10.20 14.76
N LEU A 534 -21.05 -9.48 15.87
CA LEU A 534 -21.28 -9.99 17.22
C LEU A 534 -22.50 -9.35 17.91
N ASN A 535 -23.12 -8.37 17.27
CA ASN A 535 -24.29 -7.64 17.76
C ASN A 535 -25.50 -7.75 16.81
N GLY A 536 -25.58 -8.87 16.07
CA GLY A 536 -26.67 -9.21 15.16
C GLY A 536 -27.89 -9.82 15.84
N PRO A 537 -28.90 -10.30 15.05
CA PRO A 537 -30.08 -11.01 15.56
C PRO A 537 -29.77 -12.42 16.07
N ASP A 538 -28.73 -13.04 15.54
CA ASP A 538 -28.36 -14.42 15.83
C ASP A 538 -27.38 -14.49 17.01
N LEU A 539 -27.28 -15.67 17.61
CA LEU A 539 -26.27 -15.94 18.62
C LEU A 539 -24.86 -15.82 18.01
N ALA A 540 -23.98 -15.12 18.71
CA ALA A 540 -22.61 -14.90 18.26
C ALA A 540 -21.62 -15.15 19.39
N VAL A 541 -20.38 -15.51 19.01
CA VAL A 541 -19.33 -15.91 19.93
C VAL A 541 -18.09 -15.07 19.72
N SER A 542 -17.54 -14.49 20.81
CA SER A 542 -16.29 -13.72 20.79
C SER A 542 -15.09 -14.57 20.35
N ASP A 543 -13.94 -13.97 20.24
CA ASP A 543 -12.69 -14.73 20.20
C ASP A 543 -12.40 -15.36 21.57
N LEU A 544 -11.68 -16.49 21.54
CA LEU A 544 -11.19 -17.17 22.74
C LEU A 544 -10.01 -16.40 23.33
N ILE A 545 -10.12 -15.98 24.56
CA ILE A 545 -9.07 -15.29 25.31
C ILE A 545 -8.42 -16.26 26.27
N LEU A 546 -7.12 -16.44 26.18
CA LEU A 546 -6.33 -17.31 27.06
C LEU A 546 -5.44 -16.45 27.97
N GLY A 547 -5.33 -16.83 29.24
CA GLY A 547 -4.50 -16.20 30.25
C GLY A 547 -5.23 -15.95 31.56
N SER A 548 -4.52 -15.70 32.61
CA SER A 548 -5.03 -15.50 33.97
C SER A 548 -5.80 -14.20 34.16
N ALA A 549 -5.62 -13.24 33.27
CA ALA A 549 -6.36 -11.98 33.30
C ALA A 549 -6.83 -11.59 31.90
N VAL A 550 -8.14 -11.33 31.74
CA VAL A 550 -8.73 -10.76 30.51
C VAL A 550 -8.04 -9.43 30.13
N SER A 551 -7.45 -8.75 31.08
CA SER A 551 -6.67 -7.52 30.86
C SER A 551 -5.32 -7.77 30.16
N ALA A 552 -4.81 -9.00 30.14
CA ALA A 552 -3.47 -9.27 29.62
C ALA A 552 -3.44 -9.43 28.09
N LEU A 553 -4.48 -10.00 27.44
CA LEU A 553 -4.59 -10.22 26.00
C LEU A 553 -3.25 -10.43 25.29
N PRO A 554 -2.50 -11.51 25.61
CA PRO A 554 -1.12 -11.65 25.15
C PRO A 554 -1.07 -11.93 23.65
N VAL A 555 0.04 -11.56 23.00
CA VAL A 555 0.28 -11.89 21.58
C VAL A 555 0.41 -13.42 21.43
N ARG A 556 1.23 -14.02 22.28
CA ARG A 556 1.37 -15.49 22.38
C ARG A 556 0.96 -15.92 23.77
N PRO A 557 -0.22 -16.53 23.95
CA PRO A 557 -0.64 -17.04 25.24
C PRO A 557 0.34 -18.12 25.75
N ARG A 558 0.64 -18.06 27.05
CA ARG A 558 1.45 -19.03 27.74
C ARG A 558 0.68 -19.59 28.93
N ALA A 559 0.80 -20.87 29.14
CA ALA A 559 0.27 -21.56 30.30
C ALA A 559 1.40 -22.33 31.02
N TYR A 560 1.31 -22.45 32.31
CA TYR A 560 2.27 -23.17 33.08
C TYR A 560 1.64 -24.45 33.61
N ALA A 561 2.36 -25.59 33.51
CA ALA A 561 1.82 -26.90 33.89
C ALA A 561 1.34 -26.97 35.36
N GLY A 562 1.99 -26.19 36.26
CA GLY A 562 1.59 -26.07 37.64
C GLY A 562 0.35 -25.22 37.93
N ASP A 563 0.02 -24.29 37.05
CA ASP A 563 -1.07 -23.30 37.26
C ASP A 563 -2.32 -23.63 36.41
N GLY A 564 -2.16 -24.45 35.37
CA GLY A 564 -3.23 -24.74 34.40
C GLY A 564 -3.40 -23.68 33.35
N LEU A 565 -4.34 -23.94 32.41
CA LEU A 565 -4.74 -22.99 31.34
C LEU A 565 -6.06 -22.33 31.69
N SER A 566 -6.01 -21.06 32.03
CA SER A 566 -7.23 -20.24 32.22
C SER A 566 -7.63 -19.54 30.94
N GLY A 567 -8.91 -19.26 30.81
CA GLY A 567 -9.41 -18.47 29.67
C GLY A 567 -10.89 -18.10 29.80
N VAL A 568 -11.34 -17.31 28.82
CA VAL A 568 -12.71 -16.83 28.75
C VAL A 568 -13.16 -16.72 27.29
N ILE A 569 -14.45 -17.00 27.09
CA ILE A 569 -15.15 -16.79 25.83
C ILE A 569 -16.54 -16.21 26.13
N GLU A 570 -16.98 -15.24 25.35
CA GLU A 570 -18.29 -14.61 25.54
C GLU A 570 -19.26 -15.00 24.43
N THR A 571 -20.51 -15.24 24.81
CA THR A 571 -21.61 -15.50 23.89
C THR A 571 -22.61 -14.38 23.99
N TYR A 572 -23.04 -13.85 22.85
CA TYR A 572 -23.94 -12.72 22.72
C TYR A 572 -25.27 -13.15 22.12
N GLY A 573 -26.38 -12.57 22.63
CA GLY A 573 -27.72 -12.75 22.12
C GLY A 573 -28.55 -11.51 22.39
N ARG A 574 -29.75 -11.40 21.77
CA ARG A 574 -30.67 -10.28 22.00
C ARG A 574 -31.42 -10.38 23.34
N SER A 575 -31.56 -11.58 23.86
CA SER A 575 -32.26 -11.82 25.12
C SER A 575 -31.64 -12.97 25.89
N SER A 576 -31.84 -12.98 27.19
CA SER A 576 -31.44 -14.05 28.08
C SER A 576 -32.03 -15.42 27.69
N LEU A 577 -33.23 -15.43 27.08
CA LEU A 577 -33.89 -16.66 26.59
C LEU A 577 -33.07 -17.33 25.45
N GLN A 578 -32.46 -16.53 24.56
CA GLN A 578 -31.58 -17.05 23.51
C GLN A 578 -30.34 -17.73 24.10
N LEU A 579 -29.83 -17.24 25.22
CA LEU A 579 -28.65 -17.74 25.91
C LEU A 579 -28.95 -18.89 26.90
N GLN A 580 -30.15 -19.39 26.93
CA GLN A 580 -30.50 -20.57 27.75
C GLN A 580 -29.99 -21.87 27.07
N GLY A 581 -29.51 -22.82 27.91
CA GLY A 581 -28.99 -24.10 27.43
C GLY A 581 -27.69 -23.99 26.68
N LEU A 582 -26.86 -22.99 27.00
CA LEU A 582 -25.48 -22.92 26.56
C LEU A 582 -24.63 -24.04 27.19
N ASP A 583 -23.81 -24.70 26.38
CA ASP A 583 -22.77 -25.64 26.79
C ASP A 583 -21.46 -25.21 26.09
N VAL A 584 -20.42 -24.99 26.88
CA VAL A 584 -19.11 -24.56 26.37
C VAL A 584 -18.06 -25.55 26.81
N LYS A 585 -17.42 -26.21 25.85
CA LYS A 585 -16.36 -27.16 26.06
C LYS A 585 -15.07 -26.66 25.50
N ILE A 586 -14.00 -26.81 26.26
CA ILE A 586 -12.63 -26.45 25.88
C ILE A 586 -11.81 -27.72 25.85
N ASP A 587 -11.19 -27.99 24.73
CA ASP A 587 -10.21 -29.04 24.59
C ASP A 587 -8.83 -28.50 24.20
N LEU A 588 -7.78 -29.14 24.66
CA LEU A 588 -6.40 -28.84 24.37
C LEU A 588 -5.87 -29.89 23.42
N ARG A 589 -5.40 -29.47 22.24
CA ARG A 589 -4.84 -30.38 21.21
C ARG A 589 -3.38 -30.05 20.99
N ARG A 590 -2.59 -31.07 20.70
CA ARG A 590 -1.19 -30.87 20.30
C ARG A 590 -1.16 -30.18 18.94
N ALA A 591 -0.31 -29.16 18.78
CA ALA A 591 -0.19 -28.43 17.52
C ALA A 591 0.13 -29.38 16.35
N GLY A 592 -0.62 -29.27 15.25
CA GLY A 592 -0.47 -30.12 14.07
C GLY A 592 -1.17 -31.48 14.13
N THR A 593 -1.86 -31.81 15.22
CA THR A 593 -2.63 -33.06 15.36
C THR A 593 -4.09 -32.77 15.77
N ALA A 594 -4.98 -33.74 15.60
CA ALA A 594 -6.36 -33.67 16.09
C ALA A 594 -6.51 -34.32 17.48
N GLU A 595 -5.42 -34.79 18.09
CA GLU A 595 -5.41 -35.52 19.37
C GLU A 595 -5.75 -34.55 20.51
N THR A 596 -6.83 -34.84 21.24
CA THR A 596 -7.22 -34.13 22.46
C THR A 596 -6.43 -34.66 23.65
N ILE A 597 -5.65 -33.78 24.29
CA ILE A 597 -4.79 -34.11 25.43
C ILE A 597 -5.53 -33.85 26.75
N ALA A 598 -6.33 -32.82 26.82
CA ALA A 598 -7.12 -32.46 28.01
C ALA A 598 -8.41 -31.78 27.60
N MET A 599 -9.44 -31.88 28.41
CA MET A 599 -10.76 -31.25 28.14
C MET A 599 -11.44 -30.83 29.44
N ILE A 600 -12.19 -29.72 29.39
CA ILE A 600 -13.02 -29.23 30.47
C ILE A 600 -14.30 -28.57 29.93
N ALA A 601 -15.38 -28.62 30.71
CA ALA A 601 -16.54 -27.76 30.53
C ALA A 601 -16.27 -26.40 31.20
N ALA A 602 -16.68 -25.31 30.59
CA ALA A 602 -16.51 -23.98 31.16
C ALA A 602 -17.68 -23.61 32.10
N ASP A 603 -17.38 -22.85 33.13
CA ASP A 603 -18.37 -22.28 34.04
C ASP A 603 -19.02 -21.05 33.39
N LEU A 604 -20.36 -21.01 33.41
CA LEU A 604 -21.13 -19.93 32.80
C LEU A 604 -21.51 -18.87 33.85
N GLU A 605 -21.12 -17.64 33.58
CA GLU A 605 -21.46 -16.45 34.37
C GLU A 605 -22.38 -15.53 33.55
N ASP A 606 -23.28 -14.82 34.20
CA ASP A 606 -24.06 -13.77 33.55
C ASP A 606 -23.11 -12.61 33.19
N GLY A 607 -23.17 -12.17 31.94
CA GLY A 607 -22.39 -11.04 31.43
C GLY A 607 -23.17 -9.73 31.55
N GLN A 608 -22.76 -8.78 30.69
CA GLN A 608 -23.42 -7.47 30.67
C GLN A 608 -24.69 -7.49 29.82
N GLU A 609 -25.71 -6.78 30.30
CA GLU A 609 -26.86 -6.40 29.52
C GLU A 609 -26.71 -4.95 29.06
N ASP A 610 -26.88 -4.71 27.77
CA ASP A 610 -26.81 -3.39 27.16
C ASP A 610 -27.94 -3.23 26.12
N PRO A 611 -28.16 -2.03 25.55
CA PRO A 611 -29.22 -1.82 24.57
C PRO A 611 -29.15 -2.69 23.31
N LEU A 612 -28.01 -3.31 23.04
CA LEU A 612 -27.81 -4.18 21.90
C LEU A 612 -27.97 -5.67 22.22
N GLY A 613 -28.29 -6.03 23.46
CA GLY A 613 -28.54 -7.38 23.89
C GLY A 613 -27.81 -7.79 25.17
N VAL A 614 -27.80 -9.07 25.41
CA VAL A 614 -27.29 -9.72 26.63
C VAL A 614 -26.07 -10.58 26.28
N SER A 615 -25.14 -10.69 27.20
CA SER A 615 -24.02 -11.61 27.07
C SER A 615 -24.00 -12.64 28.18
N ARG A 616 -23.37 -13.81 27.89
CA ARG A 616 -22.90 -14.76 28.87
C ARG A 616 -21.41 -15.01 28.70
N ARG A 617 -20.73 -15.11 29.82
CA ARG A 617 -19.30 -15.34 29.87
C ARG A 617 -19.04 -16.76 30.35
N ALA A 618 -18.32 -17.54 29.53
CA ALA A 618 -17.85 -18.86 29.90
C ALA A 618 -16.38 -18.75 30.33
N ARG A 619 -16.08 -19.08 31.59
CA ARG A 619 -14.73 -19.13 32.14
C ARG A 619 -14.31 -20.57 32.38
N PHE A 620 -13.01 -20.81 32.25
CA PHE A 620 -12.48 -22.13 32.52
C PHE A 620 -11.04 -22.05 33.09
N LEU A 621 -10.70 -23.07 33.83
CA LEU A 621 -9.34 -23.38 34.26
C LEU A 621 -9.07 -24.83 33.96
N LEU A 622 -8.40 -25.10 32.82
CA LEU A 622 -8.05 -26.45 32.39
C LEU A 622 -6.78 -26.92 33.12
N PRO A 623 -6.84 -27.97 33.92
CA PRO A 623 -5.64 -28.54 34.58
C PRO A 623 -4.66 -29.04 33.53
N LEU A 624 -3.37 -28.70 33.68
CA LEU A 624 -2.28 -29.12 32.77
C LEU A 624 -1.32 -30.12 33.44
N ALA A 625 -1.69 -30.71 34.57
CA ALA A 625 -0.87 -31.71 35.23
C ALA A 625 -0.65 -32.92 34.31
N GLY A 626 0.62 -33.24 34.05
CA GLY A 626 0.99 -34.31 33.13
C GLY A 626 1.03 -33.94 31.65
N VAL A 627 0.67 -32.70 31.27
CA VAL A 627 0.82 -32.18 29.89
C VAL A 627 2.29 -31.79 29.68
N PRO A 628 2.99 -32.38 28.68
CA PRO A 628 4.37 -32.03 28.40
C PRO A 628 4.50 -30.57 27.94
N PRO A 629 5.61 -29.87 28.22
CA PRO A 629 5.90 -28.56 27.63
C PRO A 629 5.92 -28.65 26.10
N GLY A 630 5.38 -27.62 25.44
CA GLY A 630 5.30 -27.53 23.98
C GLY A 630 4.18 -26.68 23.47
N ASP A 631 3.96 -26.71 22.15
CA ASP A 631 2.95 -25.93 21.46
C ASP A 631 1.64 -26.71 21.34
N TYR A 632 0.57 -26.06 21.74
CA TYR A 632 -0.80 -26.60 21.75
C TYR A 632 -1.79 -25.63 21.12
N VAL A 633 -2.98 -26.13 20.83
CA VAL A 633 -4.14 -25.35 20.38
C VAL A 633 -5.28 -25.60 21.36
N ALA A 634 -5.71 -24.55 22.06
CA ALA A 634 -6.96 -24.57 22.81
C ALA A 634 -8.11 -24.39 21.81
N HIS A 635 -9.07 -25.29 21.85
CA HIS A 635 -10.26 -25.30 20.99
C HIS A 635 -11.50 -25.21 21.84
N ALA A 636 -12.29 -24.16 21.65
CA ALA A 636 -13.55 -23.92 22.33
C ALA A 636 -14.72 -24.23 21.39
N VAL A 637 -15.64 -25.06 21.82
CA VAL A 637 -16.90 -25.36 21.13
C VAL A 637 -18.04 -24.83 21.97
N VAL A 638 -18.81 -23.91 21.41
CA VAL A 638 -19.98 -23.30 22.05
C VAL A 638 -21.24 -23.87 21.42
N LYS A 639 -22.10 -24.47 22.22
CA LYS A 639 -23.40 -25.01 21.79
C LYS A 639 -24.53 -24.28 22.49
N ALA A 640 -25.63 -24.09 21.81
CA ALA A 640 -26.89 -23.65 22.38
C ALA A 640 -27.97 -24.67 22.05
N ARG A 641 -28.67 -25.20 23.06
CA ARG A 641 -29.73 -26.21 22.91
C ARG A 641 -29.29 -27.44 22.10
N GLY A 642 -27.98 -27.82 22.20
CA GLY A 642 -27.40 -28.93 21.50
C GLY A 642 -26.78 -28.63 20.11
N GLU A 643 -27.09 -27.48 19.50
CA GLU A 643 -26.55 -27.04 18.23
C GLU A 643 -25.25 -26.23 18.41
N THR A 644 -24.25 -26.46 17.58
CA THR A 644 -22.99 -25.70 17.60
C THR A 644 -23.21 -24.32 17.01
N ILE A 645 -23.06 -23.26 17.82
CA ILE A 645 -23.18 -21.88 17.41
C ILE A 645 -21.84 -21.23 17.05
N GLY A 646 -20.74 -21.81 17.49
CA GLY A 646 -19.41 -21.35 17.13
C GLY A 646 -18.31 -22.19 17.70
N GLU A 647 -17.19 -22.20 16.97
CA GLU A 647 -15.94 -22.80 17.40
C GLU A 647 -14.84 -21.75 17.34
N ARG A 648 -13.93 -21.77 18.30
CA ARG A 648 -12.79 -20.87 18.39
C ARG A 648 -11.54 -21.62 18.77
N THR A 649 -10.45 -21.29 18.11
CA THR A 649 -9.13 -21.81 18.43
C THR A 649 -8.22 -20.70 18.93
N ARG A 650 -7.26 -21.06 19.73
CA ARG A 650 -6.15 -20.18 20.11
C ARG A 650 -4.91 -21.01 20.41
N GLN A 651 -3.79 -20.62 19.78
CA GLN A 651 -2.51 -21.22 20.07
C GLN A 651 -2.03 -20.84 21.47
N VAL A 652 -1.40 -21.80 22.16
CA VAL A 652 -0.86 -21.62 23.51
C VAL A 652 0.43 -22.43 23.66
N GLU A 653 1.44 -21.81 24.25
CA GLU A 653 2.68 -22.47 24.66
C GLU A 653 2.52 -22.96 26.10
N VAL A 654 2.67 -24.26 26.33
CA VAL A 654 2.68 -24.85 27.68
C VAL A 654 4.14 -24.95 28.17
N LEU A 655 4.39 -24.33 29.31
CA LEU A 655 5.71 -24.30 29.97
C LEU A 655 5.70 -25.16 31.22
N ALA A 656 6.87 -25.68 31.58
CA ALA A 656 7.05 -26.44 32.85
C ALA A 656 7.00 -25.49 34.05
N GLY A 657 6.57 -26.01 35.21
CA GLY A 657 6.55 -25.28 36.46
C GLY A 657 5.35 -24.36 36.63
N SER A 658 5.51 -23.29 37.40
CA SER A 658 4.50 -22.29 37.70
C SER A 658 4.94 -20.90 37.22
N ALA A 659 3.96 -20.00 36.93
CA ALA A 659 4.24 -18.66 36.49
C ALA A 659 5.05 -17.85 37.54
N PRO A 660 6.03 -17.04 37.11
CA PRO A 660 6.69 -16.12 38.02
C PRO A 660 5.67 -15.11 38.62
N PRO A 661 5.81 -14.72 39.88
CA PRO A 661 4.85 -13.82 40.54
C PRO A 661 4.77 -12.45 39.86
N LEU A 662 3.54 -11.99 39.56
CA LEU A 662 3.25 -10.69 38.95
C LEU A 662 3.19 -9.58 40.01
N MET A 663 3.81 -8.44 39.70
CA MET A 663 3.69 -7.23 40.50
C MET A 663 2.39 -6.50 40.14
N ALA A 664 1.64 -6.08 41.14
CA ALA A 664 0.31 -5.46 40.96
C ALA A 664 0.39 -3.99 40.56
N GLU A 665 -0.45 -3.51 39.68
CA GLU A 665 -0.63 -2.12 39.27
C GLU A 665 -1.99 -1.56 39.67
N GLU A 666 -1.99 -0.27 40.07
CA GLU A 666 -3.06 0.37 40.84
C GLU A 666 -4.06 1.26 40.04
N ALA A 667 -5.07 1.72 40.73
CA ALA A 667 -6.35 2.24 40.31
C ALA A 667 -6.44 3.75 39.94
N ALA A 668 -7.56 4.12 39.41
CA ALA A 668 -7.86 5.32 38.61
C ALA A 668 -8.32 6.61 39.36
N ALA A 669 -8.16 7.77 38.70
CA ALA A 669 -8.55 9.11 39.18
C ALA A 669 -9.66 9.77 38.28
N ARG A 670 -10.52 10.65 38.85
CA ARG A 670 -11.71 11.28 38.19
C ARG A 670 -11.42 12.66 37.56
N VAL A 671 -12.19 13.10 36.57
CA VAL A 671 -12.02 14.31 35.74
C VAL A 671 -13.31 15.09 35.45
N GLU A 672 -13.22 16.41 35.31
CA GLU A 672 -14.28 17.35 34.88
C GLU A 672 -14.30 17.53 33.35
N SER A 673 -15.51 17.72 32.76
CA SER A 673 -15.74 17.67 31.30
C SER A 673 -15.84 19.07 30.65
N VAL A 674 -15.08 19.32 29.59
CA VAL A 674 -15.22 20.46 28.67
C VAL A 674 -16.24 20.14 27.58
N ARG A 675 -17.08 21.11 27.16
CA ARG A 675 -18.03 20.90 26.05
C ARG A 675 -17.31 20.95 24.69
N PRO A 676 -17.46 19.95 23.82
CA PRO A 676 -16.72 19.91 22.56
C PRO A 676 -16.89 21.16 21.69
N VAL A 677 -18.10 21.76 21.61
CA VAL A 677 -18.37 22.96 20.78
C VAL A 677 -17.58 24.20 21.17
N GLU A 678 -17.11 24.30 22.40
CA GLU A 678 -16.29 25.45 22.85
C GLU A 678 -14.90 25.45 22.22
N VAL A 679 -14.41 24.29 21.86
CA VAL A 679 -13.08 24.12 21.23
C VAL A 679 -13.03 24.73 19.83
N VAL A 680 -14.12 24.65 19.06
CA VAL A 680 -14.20 25.21 17.68
C VAL A 680 -14.33 26.73 17.71
N ARG A 681 -14.64 27.33 18.84
CA ARG A 681 -14.69 28.79 19.06
C ARG A 681 -13.37 29.38 19.57
N GLY A 682 -12.41 28.53 19.91
CA GLY A 682 -11.13 28.93 20.47
C GLY A 682 -10.09 29.40 19.46
N ASP A 683 -8.93 29.83 19.99
CA ASP A 683 -7.81 30.36 19.18
C ASP A 683 -7.23 29.34 18.20
N LEU A 684 -7.19 28.07 18.56
CA LEU A 684 -6.72 27.00 17.69
C LEU A 684 -7.61 26.83 16.45
N ALA A 685 -8.93 26.96 16.63
CA ALA A 685 -9.85 26.91 15.49
C ALA A 685 -9.64 28.10 14.54
N ARG A 686 -9.42 29.30 15.07
CA ARG A 686 -9.10 30.48 14.26
C ARG A 686 -7.81 30.28 13.45
N LYS A 687 -6.76 29.75 14.09
CA LYS A 687 -5.49 29.41 13.41
C LYS A 687 -5.68 28.36 12.33
N TYR A 688 -6.47 27.33 12.62
CA TYR A 688 -6.77 26.26 11.66
C TYR A 688 -7.55 26.79 10.46
N ILE A 689 -8.61 27.55 10.68
CA ILE A 689 -9.41 28.19 9.62
C ILE A 689 -8.55 29.12 8.76
N ALA A 690 -7.66 29.89 9.38
CA ALA A 690 -6.73 30.77 8.64
C ALA A 690 -5.78 29.95 7.74
N ALA A 691 -5.25 28.82 8.22
CA ALA A 691 -4.43 27.92 7.41
C ALA A 691 -5.22 27.27 6.28
N LEU A 692 -6.46 26.81 6.54
CA LEU A 692 -7.35 26.30 5.51
C LEU A 692 -7.68 27.37 4.46
N ARG A 693 -7.92 28.61 4.86
CA ARG A 693 -8.18 29.74 3.94
C ARG A 693 -7.01 29.98 3.01
N GLN A 694 -5.78 29.99 3.54
CA GLN A 694 -4.58 30.14 2.73
C GLN A 694 -4.44 29.02 1.69
N ARG A 695 -4.70 27.79 2.08
CA ARG A 695 -4.64 26.60 1.19
C ARG A 695 -5.79 26.57 0.18
N ALA A 696 -6.93 27.16 0.50
CA ALA A 696 -8.10 27.24 -0.37
C ALA A 696 -8.00 28.38 -1.42
N GLU A 697 -6.99 29.22 -1.35
CA GLU A 697 -6.86 30.37 -2.26
C GLU A 697 -6.70 29.90 -3.70
N GLY A 698 -7.56 30.39 -4.60
CA GLY A 698 -7.59 29.97 -6.00
C GLY A 698 -8.29 28.62 -6.28
N THR A 699 -8.80 27.93 -5.26
CA THR A 699 -9.55 26.68 -5.39
C THR A 699 -11.07 26.90 -5.32
N PRO A 700 -11.90 25.92 -5.75
CA PRO A 700 -13.36 25.99 -5.58
C PRO A 700 -13.82 26.10 -4.12
N ALA A 701 -13.02 25.70 -3.14
CA ALA A 701 -13.29 25.83 -1.71
C ALA A 701 -12.98 27.23 -1.16
N GLY A 702 -12.32 28.12 -1.92
CA GLY A 702 -11.89 29.45 -1.47
C GLY A 702 -13.01 30.34 -0.92
N PRO A 703 -14.18 30.44 -1.58
CA PRO A 703 -15.32 31.20 -1.04
C PRO A 703 -15.77 30.67 0.33
N ALA A 704 -15.94 29.35 0.47
CA ALA A 704 -16.35 28.72 1.72
C ALA A 704 -15.32 28.92 2.85
N ALA A 705 -14.01 28.94 2.53
CA ALA A 705 -12.98 29.22 3.49
C ALA A 705 -13.00 30.66 4.00
N ARG A 706 -13.36 31.65 3.15
CA ARG A 706 -13.61 33.05 3.58
C ARG A 706 -14.81 33.13 4.50
N ASP A 707 -15.93 32.47 4.13
CA ASP A 707 -17.13 32.44 4.97
C ASP A 707 -16.87 31.82 6.34
N ALA A 708 -16.06 30.74 6.40
CA ALA A 708 -15.60 30.14 7.66
C ALA A 708 -14.78 31.13 8.50
N SER A 709 -13.87 31.89 7.87
CA SER A 709 -13.08 32.93 8.56
C SER A 709 -13.95 34.04 9.14
N ASP A 710 -15.06 34.34 8.50
CA ASP A 710 -16.02 35.38 8.93
C ASP A 710 -17.12 34.82 9.88
N GLY A 711 -17.05 33.52 10.21
CA GLY A 711 -18.02 32.84 11.08
C GLY A 711 -19.38 32.57 10.45
N ARG A 712 -19.49 32.69 9.12
CA ARG A 712 -20.75 32.49 8.37
C ARG A 712 -20.95 31.03 7.99
N TRP A 713 -21.12 30.17 8.99
CA TRP A 713 -21.11 28.70 8.84
C TRP A 713 -22.21 28.12 7.94
N GLU A 714 -23.38 28.76 7.87
CA GLU A 714 -24.45 28.34 6.94
C GLU A 714 -24.04 28.52 5.48
N GLN A 715 -23.28 29.59 5.20
CA GLN A 715 -22.79 29.89 3.85
C GLN A 715 -21.63 28.96 3.47
N VAL A 716 -20.84 28.49 4.44
CA VAL A 716 -19.79 27.47 4.21
C VAL A 716 -20.37 26.21 3.60
N GLU A 717 -21.44 25.67 4.18
CA GLU A 717 -22.07 24.44 3.69
C GLU A 717 -22.68 24.64 2.30
N ALA A 718 -23.36 25.77 2.08
CA ALA A 718 -23.92 26.13 0.78
C ALA A 718 -22.83 26.26 -0.31
N GLY A 719 -21.71 26.88 0.02
CA GLY A 719 -20.55 27.05 -0.88
C GLY A 719 -19.89 25.73 -1.26
N LEU A 720 -19.87 24.77 -0.33
CA LEU A 720 -19.25 23.47 -0.54
C LEU A 720 -20.12 22.45 -1.29
N ARG A 721 -21.40 22.71 -1.53
CA ARG A 721 -22.28 21.78 -2.27
C ARG A 721 -21.81 21.47 -3.70
N ARG A 722 -21.03 22.38 -4.31
CA ARG A 722 -20.50 22.25 -5.67
C ARG A 722 -19.07 21.71 -5.71
N VAL A 723 -18.45 21.50 -4.55
CA VAL A 723 -17.10 20.97 -4.44
C VAL A 723 -17.22 19.46 -4.21
N PRO A 724 -16.57 18.60 -5.03
CA PRO A 724 -16.58 17.15 -4.83
C PRO A 724 -16.15 16.80 -3.40
N ALA A 725 -16.86 15.85 -2.79
CA ALA A 725 -16.66 15.54 -1.38
C ALA A 725 -15.43 14.65 -1.09
N ASP A 726 -14.91 13.98 -2.09
CA ASP A 726 -14.12 12.77 -1.85
C ASP A 726 -12.60 12.96 -1.97
N ASP A 727 -12.10 14.07 -2.58
CA ASP A 727 -10.65 14.24 -2.82
C ASP A 727 -10.05 15.57 -2.31
N ASP A 728 -10.85 16.49 -1.78
CA ASP A 728 -10.35 17.78 -1.30
C ASP A 728 -10.28 17.82 0.23
N ALA A 729 -9.06 17.72 0.76
CA ALA A 729 -8.78 17.79 2.19
C ALA A 729 -9.33 19.07 2.85
N VAL A 730 -9.21 20.22 2.14
CA VAL A 730 -9.62 21.53 2.65
C VAL A 730 -11.15 21.63 2.69
N ALA A 731 -11.83 21.22 1.61
CA ALA A 731 -13.29 21.23 1.56
C ALA A 731 -13.89 20.31 2.62
N SER A 732 -13.30 19.12 2.81
CA SER A 732 -13.72 18.16 3.84
C SER A 732 -13.50 18.70 5.25
N ALA A 733 -12.38 19.41 5.51
CA ALA A 733 -12.11 20.07 6.78
C ALA A 733 -13.15 21.16 7.07
N LEU A 734 -13.41 22.04 6.13
CA LEU A 734 -14.38 23.13 6.27
C LEU A 734 -15.81 22.59 6.50
N ARG A 735 -16.17 21.53 5.77
CA ARG A 735 -17.46 20.82 6.00
C ARG A 735 -17.54 20.23 7.40
N GLY A 736 -16.46 19.59 7.87
CA GLY A 736 -16.38 19.04 9.21
C GLY A 736 -16.51 20.08 10.29
N LEU A 737 -15.84 21.24 10.15
CA LEU A 737 -15.97 22.35 11.10
C LEU A 737 -17.37 22.97 11.10
N ALA A 738 -18.03 23.11 9.94
CA ALA A 738 -19.38 23.62 9.85
C ALA A 738 -20.39 22.70 10.56
N LEU A 739 -20.29 21.39 10.36
CA LEU A 739 -21.09 20.38 11.06
C LEU A 739 -20.82 20.38 12.57
N PHE A 740 -19.57 20.55 12.96
CA PHE A 740 -19.15 20.64 14.34
C PHE A 740 -19.80 21.82 15.08
N VAL A 741 -19.82 23.00 14.47
CA VAL A 741 -20.46 24.19 15.06
C VAL A 741 -21.97 23.99 15.23
N ARG A 742 -22.59 23.16 14.41
CA ARG A 742 -24.01 22.78 14.49
C ARG A 742 -24.28 21.63 15.48
N GLU A 743 -23.24 21.16 16.16
CA GLU A 743 -23.28 20.03 17.08
C GLU A 743 -23.66 18.68 16.41
N ASP A 744 -23.58 18.60 15.06
CA ASP A 744 -23.60 17.31 14.36
C ASP A 744 -22.22 16.67 14.42
N TYR A 745 -21.92 16.12 15.59
CA TYR A 745 -20.59 15.57 15.88
C TYR A 745 -20.27 14.33 15.06
N ALA A 746 -21.26 13.49 14.75
CA ALA A 746 -21.06 12.30 13.93
C ALA A 746 -20.72 12.66 12.48
N GLY A 747 -21.48 13.60 11.90
CA GLY A 747 -21.20 14.15 10.58
C GLY A 747 -19.88 14.90 10.53
N ALA A 748 -19.54 15.66 11.57
CA ALA A 748 -18.28 16.37 11.72
C ALA A 748 -17.09 15.39 11.74
N ALA A 749 -17.17 14.34 12.55
CA ALA A 749 -16.13 13.31 12.63
C ALA A 749 -15.93 12.61 11.28
N ALA A 750 -16.99 12.25 10.58
CA ALA A 750 -16.90 11.64 9.26
C ALA A 750 -16.22 12.58 8.22
N ALA A 751 -16.56 13.87 8.23
CA ALA A 751 -15.98 14.85 7.31
C ALA A 751 -14.50 15.16 7.64
N LEU A 752 -14.17 15.34 8.94
CA LEU A 752 -12.80 15.56 9.39
C LEU A 752 -11.92 14.33 9.17
N ASN A 753 -12.49 13.12 9.28
CA ASN A 753 -11.76 11.90 8.96
C ASN A 753 -11.38 11.83 7.48
N ARG A 754 -12.31 12.17 6.56
CA ARG A 754 -11.99 12.29 5.13
C ARG A 754 -10.90 13.34 4.86
N SER A 755 -10.98 14.49 5.55
CA SER A 755 -9.92 15.50 5.46
C SER A 755 -8.56 14.98 5.94
N PHE A 756 -8.57 14.21 7.02
CA PHE A 756 -7.35 13.60 7.56
C PHE A 756 -6.81 12.47 6.68
N GLU A 757 -7.67 11.70 6.04
CA GLU A 757 -7.29 10.69 5.04
C GLU A 757 -6.61 11.31 3.81
N ALA A 758 -7.12 12.47 3.36
CA ALA A 758 -6.57 13.21 2.22
C ALA A 758 -5.28 14.00 2.59
N ASP A 759 -5.15 14.44 3.85
CA ASP A 759 -3.95 15.15 4.37
C ASP A 759 -3.59 14.62 5.76
N PRO A 760 -2.93 13.45 5.85
CA PRO A 760 -2.60 12.80 7.13
C PRO A 760 -1.54 13.54 7.96
N ALA A 761 -0.90 14.56 7.40
CA ALA A 761 0.13 15.34 8.09
C ALA A 761 -0.44 16.51 8.92
N ASN A 762 -1.73 16.75 8.86
CA ASN A 762 -2.36 17.90 9.51
C ASN A 762 -2.76 17.62 10.96
N ALA A 763 -1.94 18.09 11.89
CA ALA A 763 -2.17 17.91 13.33
C ALA A 763 -3.50 18.54 13.81
N LEU A 764 -3.88 19.70 13.26
CA LEU A 764 -5.11 20.38 13.66
C LEU A 764 -6.36 19.65 13.14
N THR A 765 -6.31 19.07 11.94
CA THR A 765 -7.39 18.19 11.46
C THR A 765 -7.58 17.00 12.42
N ALA A 766 -6.50 16.34 12.82
CA ALA A 766 -6.57 15.23 13.79
C ALA A 766 -7.08 15.70 15.16
N PHE A 767 -6.68 16.90 15.61
CA PHE A 767 -7.14 17.46 16.87
C PHE A 767 -8.66 17.71 16.90
N PHE A 768 -9.21 18.36 15.85
CA PHE A 768 -10.65 18.61 15.76
C PHE A 768 -11.45 17.34 15.48
N LEU A 769 -10.88 16.38 14.74
CA LEU A 769 -11.47 15.04 14.60
C LEU A 769 -11.66 14.36 15.96
N GLY A 770 -10.66 14.46 16.85
CA GLY A 770 -10.78 13.90 18.20
C GLY A 770 -11.91 14.51 19.01
N TRP A 771 -12.10 15.81 18.95
CA TRP A 771 -13.19 16.47 19.63
C TRP A 771 -14.56 16.19 19.01
N ALA A 772 -14.63 16.01 17.67
CA ALA A 772 -15.84 15.59 17.00
C ALA A 772 -16.23 14.16 17.40
N ALA A 773 -15.28 13.26 17.47
CA ALA A 773 -15.49 11.88 17.93
C ALA A 773 -15.91 11.82 19.41
N ASP A 774 -15.31 12.65 20.29
CA ASP A 774 -15.72 12.74 21.70
C ASP A 774 -17.16 13.26 21.84
N GLY A 775 -17.52 14.29 21.05
CA GLY A 775 -18.87 14.82 21.00
C GLY A 775 -19.90 13.80 20.47
N ALA A 776 -19.50 12.91 19.57
CA ALA A 776 -20.30 11.81 19.08
C ALA A 776 -20.39 10.63 20.06
N GLY A 777 -19.69 10.68 21.21
CA GLY A 777 -19.66 9.61 22.21
C GLY A 777 -18.62 8.53 21.95
N ASP A 778 -17.84 8.64 20.88
CA ASP A 778 -16.76 7.69 20.58
C ASP A 778 -15.42 8.13 21.22
N ALA A 779 -15.33 7.92 22.53
CA ALA A 779 -14.12 8.27 23.31
C ALA A 779 -12.84 7.58 22.81
N ARG A 780 -12.95 6.46 22.08
CA ARG A 780 -11.81 5.73 21.58
C ARG A 780 -11.27 6.29 20.27
N ALA A 781 -12.17 6.59 19.33
CA ALA A 781 -11.82 7.33 18.13
C ALA A 781 -11.24 8.70 18.49
N ALA A 782 -11.81 9.37 19.52
CA ALA A 782 -11.29 10.62 20.04
C ALA A 782 -9.82 10.49 20.51
N ILE A 783 -9.53 9.49 21.35
CA ILE A 783 -8.17 9.22 21.82
C ILE A 783 -7.22 8.92 20.64
N GLY A 784 -7.65 8.13 19.68
CA GLY A 784 -6.88 7.84 18.47
C GLY A 784 -6.51 9.11 17.70
N ALA A 785 -7.48 9.98 17.50
CA ALA A 785 -7.30 11.24 16.79
C ALA A 785 -6.44 12.25 17.56
N TRP A 786 -6.63 12.43 18.88
CA TRP A 786 -5.78 13.29 19.69
C TRP A 786 -4.35 12.79 19.81
N ARG A 787 -4.17 11.47 19.80
CA ARG A 787 -2.85 10.85 19.75
C ARG A 787 -2.14 11.17 18.43
N ASN A 788 -2.86 11.08 17.31
CA ASN A 788 -2.36 11.51 16.02
C ASN A 788 -1.97 12.99 16.03
N ALA A 789 -2.83 13.85 16.61
CA ALA A 789 -2.53 15.28 16.73
C ALA A 789 -1.28 15.57 17.55
N ALA A 790 -1.14 14.93 18.72
CA ALA A 790 0.02 15.07 19.58
C ALA A 790 1.31 14.50 18.95
N HIS A 791 1.19 13.48 18.13
CA HIS A 791 2.32 12.92 17.39
C HIS A 791 2.73 13.82 16.21
N LEU A 792 1.75 14.35 15.49
CA LEU A 792 1.98 15.21 14.33
C LEU A 792 2.55 16.58 14.72
N ASP A 793 2.10 17.11 15.84
CA ASP A 793 2.66 18.30 16.46
C ASP A 793 2.88 18.08 17.96
N PRO A 794 4.08 17.63 18.36
CA PRO A 794 4.42 17.41 19.79
C PRO A 794 4.34 18.68 20.63
N THR A 795 4.32 19.87 20.01
CA THR A 795 4.20 21.15 20.72
C THR A 795 2.75 21.61 20.92
N LEU A 796 1.78 20.84 20.39
CA LEU A 796 0.36 21.14 20.53
C LEU A 796 -0.14 20.74 21.93
N VAL A 797 0.03 21.62 22.90
CA VAL A 797 -0.35 21.42 24.32
C VAL A 797 -1.78 20.90 24.46
N SER A 798 -2.72 21.49 23.70
CA SER A 798 -4.14 21.11 23.76
C SER A 798 -4.41 19.65 23.34
N ALA A 799 -3.59 19.09 22.43
CA ALA A 799 -3.72 17.69 22.06
C ALA A 799 -3.28 16.75 23.20
N HIS A 800 -2.20 17.06 23.89
CA HIS A 800 -1.75 16.30 25.05
C HIS A 800 -2.73 16.36 26.22
N LEU A 801 -3.34 17.52 26.46
CA LEU A 801 -4.38 17.68 27.49
C LEU A 801 -5.63 16.88 27.14
N ALA A 802 -6.16 17.03 25.92
CA ALA A 802 -7.32 16.28 25.47
C ALA A 802 -7.08 14.76 25.48
N LEU A 803 -5.90 14.32 25.05
CA LEU A 803 -5.49 12.92 25.11
C LEU A 803 -5.45 12.38 26.54
N ALA A 804 -4.89 13.17 27.49
CA ALA A 804 -4.84 12.79 28.89
C ALA A 804 -6.24 12.69 29.50
N ASP A 805 -7.11 13.67 29.22
CA ASP A 805 -8.50 13.68 29.71
C ASP A 805 -9.30 12.53 29.11
N GLY A 806 -9.09 12.21 27.84
CA GLY A 806 -9.66 11.04 27.19
C GLY A 806 -9.27 9.72 27.88
N TYR A 807 -7.99 9.56 28.22
CA TYR A 807 -7.53 8.40 28.97
C TYR A 807 -8.12 8.32 30.38
N VAL A 808 -8.28 9.44 31.04
CA VAL A 808 -8.94 9.46 32.37
C VAL A 808 -10.42 9.08 32.25
N LYS A 809 -11.15 9.56 31.24
CA LYS A 809 -12.53 9.15 30.96
C LYS A 809 -12.66 7.63 30.79
N LEU A 810 -11.63 6.99 30.20
CA LEU A 810 -11.56 5.53 30.05
C LEU A 810 -10.98 4.79 31.25
N SER A 811 -10.79 5.46 32.39
CA SER A 811 -10.18 4.89 33.59
C SER A 811 -8.75 4.34 33.37
N GLN A 812 -7.96 5.07 32.58
CA GLN A 812 -6.57 4.72 32.24
C GLN A 812 -5.60 5.84 32.64
N PRO A 813 -5.50 6.19 33.95
CA PRO A 813 -4.71 7.34 34.41
C PRO A 813 -3.19 7.19 34.20
N ALA A 814 -2.69 5.98 34.09
CA ALA A 814 -1.28 5.75 33.77
C ALA A 814 -0.94 6.26 32.37
N LEU A 815 -1.82 6.02 31.39
CA LEU A 815 -1.66 6.52 30.04
C LEU A 815 -1.89 8.04 29.94
N ALA A 816 -2.78 8.58 30.78
CA ALA A 816 -2.96 10.03 30.90
C ALA A 816 -1.66 10.73 31.38
N VAL A 817 -1.04 10.21 32.41
CA VAL A 817 0.27 10.72 32.91
C VAL A 817 1.33 10.60 31.82
N GLN A 818 1.35 9.49 31.08
CA GLN A 818 2.30 9.30 29.98
C GLN A 818 2.10 10.33 28.86
N ALA A 819 0.85 10.62 28.49
CA ALA A 819 0.52 11.62 27.47
C ALA A 819 0.99 13.02 27.89
N LEU A 820 0.80 13.38 29.16
CA LEU A 820 1.26 14.68 29.70
C LEU A 820 2.78 14.77 29.74
N ARG A 821 3.47 13.71 30.16
CA ARG A 821 4.94 13.66 30.15
C ARG A 821 5.52 13.73 28.74
N ALA A 822 4.84 13.13 27.76
CA ALA A 822 5.23 13.25 26.34
C ALA A 822 5.12 14.71 25.86
N GLY A 823 4.08 15.43 26.24
CA GLY A 823 3.96 16.86 25.96
C GLY A 823 5.02 17.70 26.67
N LEU A 824 5.33 17.39 27.92
CA LEU A 824 6.40 18.08 28.68
C LEU A 824 7.79 17.76 28.13
N ALA A 825 8.02 16.63 27.53
CA ALA A 825 9.28 16.34 26.84
C ALA A 825 9.50 17.26 25.63
N ALA A 826 8.42 17.65 24.92
CA ALA A 826 8.48 18.60 23.81
C ALA A 826 8.47 20.06 24.31
N LEU A 827 7.73 20.35 25.37
CA LEU A 827 7.58 21.68 25.97
C LEU A 827 7.74 21.62 27.49
N PRO A 828 8.98 21.55 28.02
CA PRO A 828 9.25 21.39 29.47
C PRO A 828 8.69 22.51 30.34
N SER A 829 8.52 23.70 29.78
CA SER A 829 8.06 24.92 30.50
C SER A 829 6.54 25.12 30.41
N SER A 830 5.74 24.23 29.77
CA SER A 830 4.29 24.41 29.70
C SER A 830 3.63 24.33 31.08
N PRO A 831 3.03 25.42 31.58
CA PRO A 831 2.39 25.44 32.90
C PRO A 831 1.11 24.63 32.93
N GLU A 832 0.39 24.53 31.81
CA GLU A 832 -0.85 23.77 31.68
C GLU A 832 -0.59 22.26 31.82
N LEU A 833 0.40 21.73 31.10
CA LEU A 833 0.79 20.33 31.18
C LEU A 833 1.32 19.97 32.57
N GLN A 834 2.18 20.85 33.16
CA GLN A 834 2.71 20.63 34.50
C GLN A 834 1.59 20.65 35.56
N THR A 835 0.62 21.56 35.42
CA THR A 835 -0.49 21.67 36.36
C THR A 835 -1.37 20.44 36.28
N ARG A 836 -1.71 19.97 35.06
CA ARG A 836 -2.52 18.77 34.83
C ARG A 836 -1.82 17.52 35.33
N LEU A 837 -0.54 17.37 35.08
CA LEU A 837 0.26 16.26 35.59
C LEU A 837 0.24 16.20 37.11
N ARG A 838 0.50 17.33 37.80
CA ARG A 838 0.45 17.42 39.28
C ARG A 838 -0.93 17.07 39.83
N GLN A 839 -2.04 17.45 39.15
CA GLN A 839 -3.38 17.09 39.55
C GLN A 839 -3.59 15.57 39.51
N LEU A 840 -3.15 14.92 38.42
CA LEU A 840 -3.30 13.47 38.28
C LEU A 840 -2.39 12.69 39.24
N GLU A 841 -1.21 13.20 39.55
CA GLU A 841 -0.28 12.59 40.54
C GLU A 841 -0.71 12.78 41.99
N ARG A 842 -1.46 13.83 42.32
CA ARG A 842 -2.04 14.04 43.67
C ARG A 842 -3.26 13.16 43.92
N ASN A 843 -3.97 12.77 42.86
CA ASN A 843 -5.17 11.91 42.94
C ASN A 843 -4.82 10.42 42.85
N ARG A 844 -3.53 10.09 42.76
CA ARG A 844 -2.99 8.74 42.98
C ARG A 844 -2.82 8.51 44.46
#